data_2cf1e92a7a81ba461348cc65b9848622
#
_entry.id   2cf1e92a7a81ba461348cc65b9848622
#
_cell.length_a   1.000
_cell.length_b   1.000
_cell.length_c   1.000
_cell.angle_alpha   90.00
_cell.angle_beta   90.00
_cell.angle_gamma   90.00
#
_symmetry.space_group_name_H-M   'P 1'
#
loop_
_entity.id
_entity.type
_entity.pdbx_description
1 polymer ?
#
loop_
_entity_poly.entity_id
_entity_poly.type
_entity_poly.pdbx_seq_one_letter_code
_entity_poly.pdbx_strand_id
1 'polypeptide(L)'
;MENATPHSSGRPEQGGESNHPQSTTSCPRSQAAERPNLTPDRDQAERFLRLLDEESERFTFQTFDDRKDRKDHRLVRVLHGALGEHWQELCRLNQAGAGVFATIQRTDLRGRKAENIIGIRAIFQEADRPGCPDLPTVPHIEVESSPGKHHRYILLDDCPLIGFTAMQERMVESYGSDPNAKDLARVLRLPGFYHQKDPDRPHLVRITAESGELPLAYTKALPLFPPVQRKPRPAPADNGAPANLAEVQSALSVLDPDMDYHQWVAVGMALHDWSDGSTVGLEAWGRWSSNGAKYQKGECSGKWASFAGGGVTIKTVFDMAAKAGWRWEGGSDPGDPADDFADHRDGEAGAEGWPDPLPIVQHETSSMYPLEALPPTIGSAVQEIVQFVQCPVALAASSVLSIVSTAGQALADVQRDEGLEGPISLYFETVGDSGERKTTVDNLSARALRQWDLEAAAANKPVMDQYEMDLAAWQAERDGQLLAIKDAKKRGEDTSELKEQLQALAAMKPERPKQPRLQLEDTTAEATADVLVHQWPTGGLLSNEGGAVLGGHSMRKETVMANLALLNTLWDGGTRRQDRKTAGSYTVRGVRLTLGIAIQEATARAFLDGPGALARGIGFLARFLFSWPESTQGTRLYREPPASWPCLNRFHERVRELLDRPLPLADDGTLDPLLLKLSPEAKSAWIDFYNEVEQELRPGREMAETRDVASKAADNVARMAALFHLFEGDTGHHIGVEHINRASAIVTWHLYEARRFLGEIAVPVEVRHAEQLEAWLVQQCNANGSNRVDRSFILTSGPNPTRRKAPLDAALKELFEAGRVRSIKLDRKAIVEVNPALLAGRGDHGAA
;
A
#
# COMPACT_ATOMS: atom_id res chain seq x y z
N MET A 1 -38.21 27.06 -41.72
CA MET A 1 -37.68 28.38 -42.09
C MET A 1 -36.22 28.31 -41.85
N GLU A 2 -35.54 27.87 -42.82
CA GLU A 2 -34.78 28.58 -43.86
C GLU A 2 -33.50 29.15 -43.29
N ASN A 3 -32.41 28.53 -43.66
CA ASN A 3 -31.51 28.78 -44.79
C ASN A 3 -30.30 29.61 -44.36
N ALA A 4 -29.09 29.49 -44.74
CA ALA A 4 -28.40 28.72 -45.76
C ALA A 4 -26.88 29.02 -45.60
N THR A 5 -26.07 28.09 -45.97
CA THR A 5 -24.70 28.28 -46.49
C THR A 5 -24.76 28.93 -47.91
N PRO A 6 -23.72 29.21 -48.67
CA PRO A 6 -22.27 28.96 -48.55
C PRO A 6 -21.36 29.98 -49.28
N HIS A 7 -20.12 29.51 -49.67
CA HIS A 7 -19.17 29.94 -50.74
C HIS A 7 -17.97 30.76 -50.31
N SER A 8 -16.77 30.38 -50.55
CA SER A 8 -15.95 29.82 -51.63
C SER A 8 -15.03 30.90 -52.28
N SER A 9 -13.86 30.42 -52.67
CA SER A 9 -12.90 30.94 -53.65
C SER A 9 -11.91 32.02 -53.18
N GLY A 10 -10.68 32.03 -53.58
CA GLY A 10 -9.92 31.42 -54.65
C GLY A 10 -8.45 31.89 -54.62
N ARG A 11 -7.61 31.14 -55.24
CA ARG A 11 -6.25 31.51 -55.65
C ARG A 11 -6.27 32.60 -56.70
N PRO A 12 -5.17 33.34 -57.04
CA PRO A 12 -4.18 32.74 -57.91
C PRO A 12 -2.70 33.20 -57.69
N GLU A 13 -1.87 32.51 -58.45
CA GLU A 13 -0.47 32.55 -58.75
C GLU A 13 0.08 33.88 -59.35
N GLN A 14 1.45 34.00 -59.27
CA GLN A 14 2.44 34.38 -60.29
C GLN A 14 3.65 34.97 -59.56
N GLY A 15 4.91 34.56 -59.65
CA GLY A 15 5.68 34.29 -60.86
C GLY A 15 6.89 35.24 -60.85
N GLY A 16 8.12 34.74 -60.86
CA GLY A 16 9.29 35.59 -60.99
C GLY A 16 10.62 34.79 -60.89
N GLU A 17 11.14 34.37 -62.05
CA GLU A 17 12.46 33.75 -62.24
C GLU A 17 13.62 34.70 -61.96
N SER A 18 14.79 34.20 -61.50
CA SER A 18 16.12 34.48 -62.07
C SER A 18 17.26 33.60 -61.52
N ASN A 19 17.75 32.77 -62.39
CA ASN A 19 19.12 32.35 -62.75
C ASN A 19 20.27 32.30 -61.69
N HIS A 20 20.72 31.06 -61.51
CA HIS A 20 22.07 30.40 -61.48
C HIS A 20 23.39 31.21 -61.27
N PRO A 21 24.48 30.61 -60.72
CA PRO A 21 25.06 29.35 -61.23
C PRO A 21 25.56 28.35 -60.15
N GLN A 22 25.75 27.14 -60.66
CA GLN A 22 26.25 25.91 -60.05
C GLN A 22 27.67 26.04 -59.48
N SER A 23 27.88 25.41 -58.30
CA SER A 23 29.18 24.79 -58.03
C SER A 23 28.93 23.40 -57.40
N THR A 24 29.27 22.39 -58.15
CA THR A 24 29.36 20.98 -57.77
C THR A 24 30.53 20.78 -56.83
N THR A 25 30.17 20.32 -55.56
CA THR A 25 31.16 19.59 -54.77
C THR A 25 30.44 18.36 -54.18
N SER A 26 30.72 17.23 -54.79
CA SER A 26 30.32 15.91 -54.36
C SER A 26 31.00 15.56 -53.05
N CYS A 27 30.22 15.50 -51.93
CA CYS A 27 30.64 14.73 -50.76
C CYS A 27 30.47 13.23 -51.04
N PRO A 28 31.45 12.40 -50.72
CA PRO A 28 31.35 10.96 -50.90
C PRO A 28 30.30 10.41 -49.91
N ARG A 29 29.32 9.67 -50.39
CA ARG A 29 28.50 8.79 -49.60
C ARG A 29 29.40 7.86 -48.82
N SER A 30 29.42 7.98 -47.47
CA SER A 30 30.03 6.99 -46.61
C SER A 30 29.34 5.65 -46.88
N GLN A 31 30.13 4.71 -47.39
CA GLN A 31 29.74 3.31 -47.45
C GLN A 31 29.35 2.89 -46.01
N ALA A 32 28.08 2.56 -45.82
CA ALA A 32 27.66 1.89 -44.60
C ALA A 32 28.45 0.57 -44.56
N ALA A 33 29.33 0.44 -43.58
CA ALA A 33 30.02 -0.82 -43.30
C ALA A 33 28.96 -1.90 -43.13
N GLU A 34 28.98 -2.95 -43.94
CA GLU A 34 28.12 -4.12 -43.78
C GLU A 34 28.36 -4.68 -42.37
N ARG A 35 27.31 -4.68 -41.57
CA ARG A 35 27.36 -5.29 -40.23
C ARG A 35 27.68 -6.76 -40.40
N PRO A 36 28.60 -7.34 -39.58
CA PRO A 36 28.85 -8.77 -39.61
C PRO A 36 27.51 -9.54 -39.44
N ASN A 37 27.27 -10.51 -40.29
CA ASN A 37 26.10 -11.36 -40.22
C ASN A 37 26.20 -12.24 -38.96
N LEU A 38 25.60 -11.78 -37.84
CA LEU A 38 25.63 -12.47 -36.56
C LEU A 38 24.68 -13.67 -36.64
N THR A 39 25.20 -14.89 -36.49
CA THR A 39 24.40 -16.11 -36.46
C THR A 39 24.34 -16.62 -35.03
N PRO A 40 23.18 -16.41 -34.32
CA PRO A 40 22.97 -16.96 -32.98
C PRO A 40 23.08 -18.48 -32.96
N ASP A 41 23.62 -19.03 -31.87
CA ASP A 41 23.81 -20.46 -31.64
C ASP A 41 22.62 -21.03 -30.87
N ARG A 42 21.76 -21.76 -31.57
CA ARG A 42 20.53 -22.33 -31.01
C ARG A 42 20.81 -23.43 -29.98
N ASP A 43 21.82 -24.24 -30.23
CA ASP A 43 22.16 -25.39 -29.36
C ASP A 43 22.61 -24.90 -27.97
N GLN A 44 23.37 -23.77 -27.91
CA GLN A 44 23.74 -23.13 -26.64
C GLN A 44 22.52 -22.61 -25.86
N ALA A 45 21.56 -22.02 -26.56
CA ALA A 45 20.37 -21.49 -25.92
C ALA A 45 19.45 -22.61 -25.39
N GLU A 46 19.20 -23.64 -26.19
CA GLU A 46 18.41 -24.80 -25.78
C GLU A 46 19.07 -25.55 -24.64
N ARG A 47 20.40 -25.74 -24.71
CA ARG A 47 21.18 -26.39 -23.66
C ARG A 47 21.08 -25.64 -22.33
N PHE A 48 21.25 -24.31 -22.35
CA PHE A 48 21.13 -23.50 -21.14
C PHE A 48 19.76 -23.61 -20.50
N LEU A 49 18.68 -23.49 -21.27
CA LEU A 49 17.32 -23.57 -20.75
C LEU A 49 17.01 -24.95 -20.17
N ARG A 50 17.49 -26.02 -20.79
CA ARG A 50 17.35 -27.40 -20.28
C ARG A 50 18.15 -27.61 -18.99
N LEU A 51 19.36 -27.07 -18.90
CA LEU A 51 20.15 -27.15 -17.67
C LEU A 51 19.52 -26.33 -16.55
N LEU A 52 18.91 -25.17 -16.88
CA LEU A 52 18.27 -24.28 -15.89
C LEU A 52 16.99 -24.92 -15.31
N ASP A 53 16.21 -25.64 -16.13
CA ASP A 53 14.97 -26.28 -15.73
C ASP A 53 14.59 -27.38 -16.74
N GLU A 54 14.94 -28.62 -16.43
CA GLU A 54 14.71 -29.77 -17.32
C GLU A 54 13.21 -30.12 -17.51
N GLU A 55 12.38 -29.74 -16.51
CA GLU A 55 10.93 -30.01 -16.53
C GLU A 55 10.14 -28.95 -17.32
N SER A 56 10.75 -27.80 -17.64
CA SER A 56 10.04 -26.67 -18.27
C SER A 56 10.41 -26.51 -19.73
N GLU A 57 9.43 -26.60 -20.61
CA GLU A 57 9.61 -26.26 -22.03
C GLU A 57 9.36 -24.79 -22.33
N ARG A 58 8.77 -24.02 -21.39
CA ARG A 58 8.32 -22.64 -21.60
C ARG A 58 9.01 -21.68 -20.63
N PHE A 59 9.50 -20.57 -21.16
CA PHE A 59 10.27 -19.56 -20.44
C PHE A 59 9.76 -18.16 -20.75
N THR A 60 10.22 -17.19 -19.97
CA THR A 60 10.00 -15.77 -20.22
C THR A 60 11.30 -15.15 -20.70
N PHE A 61 11.28 -14.62 -21.92
CA PHE A 61 12.40 -13.92 -22.55
C PHE A 61 12.19 -12.41 -22.49
N GLN A 62 13.28 -11.69 -22.37
CA GLN A 62 13.30 -10.24 -22.41
C GLN A 62 14.38 -9.77 -23.39
N THR A 63 14.07 -8.74 -24.17
CA THR A 63 15.09 -8.06 -24.99
C THR A 63 15.21 -6.60 -24.61
N PHE A 64 16.42 -6.06 -24.68
CA PHE A 64 16.72 -4.64 -24.48
C PHE A 64 17.68 -4.17 -25.57
N ASP A 65 17.70 -2.85 -25.85
CA ASP A 65 18.77 -2.27 -26.64
C ASP A 65 20.09 -2.41 -25.88
N ASP A 66 21.05 -3.11 -26.44
CA ASP A 66 22.34 -3.36 -25.81
C ASP A 66 23.25 -2.13 -25.78
N ARG A 67 23.03 -1.16 -26.66
CA ARG A 67 23.81 0.04 -26.76
C ARG A 67 23.45 1.06 -25.71
N LYS A 68 24.42 1.61 -25.00
CA LYS A 68 24.21 2.64 -23.97
C LYS A 68 23.89 4.02 -24.56
N ASP A 69 24.41 4.31 -25.74
CA ASP A 69 24.23 5.57 -26.46
C ASP A 69 22.93 5.65 -27.26
N ARG A 70 22.19 4.57 -27.31
CA ARG A 70 20.91 4.45 -28.01
C ARG A 70 19.85 3.85 -27.05
N LYS A 71 18.62 4.33 -27.14
CA LYS A 71 17.46 3.76 -26.40
C LYS A 71 16.33 3.49 -27.40
N ASP A 72 16.48 2.46 -28.23
CA ASP A 72 15.47 2.08 -29.19
C ASP A 72 14.40 1.17 -28.55
N HIS A 73 13.26 1.76 -28.19
CA HIS A 73 12.14 1.03 -27.60
C HIS A 73 11.55 -0.05 -28.51
N ARG A 74 11.82 -0.01 -29.83
CA ARG A 74 11.38 -1.04 -30.76
C ARG A 74 12.11 -2.37 -30.57
N LEU A 75 13.26 -2.36 -29.89
CA LEU A 75 14.05 -3.54 -29.54
C LEU A 75 13.65 -4.16 -28.18
N VAL A 76 12.74 -3.54 -27.43
CA VAL A 76 12.31 -4.02 -26.12
C VAL A 76 11.07 -4.90 -26.30
N ARG A 77 11.18 -6.17 -25.92
CA ARG A 77 10.09 -7.16 -25.95
C ARG A 77 10.11 -8.03 -24.71
N VAL A 78 8.95 -8.43 -24.25
CA VAL A 78 8.77 -9.54 -23.31
C VAL A 78 7.99 -10.63 -24.06
N LEU A 79 8.53 -11.83 -24.11
CA LEU A 79 7.98 -12.97 -24.85
C LEU A 79 7.84 -14.17 -23.89
N HIS A 80 6.73 -14.87 -23.94
CA HIS A 80 6.42 -16.00 -23.07
C HIS A 80 6.11 -17.21 -23.91
N GLY A 81 6.84 -18.32 -23.76
CA GLY A 81 6.63 -19.52 -24.54
C GLY A 81 7.86 -20.39 -24.67
N ALA A 82 7.81 -21.38 -25.54
CA ALA A 82 8.95 -22.21 -25.89
C ALA A 82 9.96 -21.42 -26.74
N LEU A 83 11.25 -21.71 -26.60
CA LEU A 83 12.28 -21.04 -27.38
C LEU A 83 12.02 -21.12 -28.88
N GLY A 84 11.58 -22.30 -29.35
CA GLY A 84 11.27 -22.51 -30.78
C GLY A 84 10.17 -21.62 -31.32
N GLU A 85 9.18 -21.26 -30.51
CA GLU A 85 8.08 -20.33 -30.89
C GLU A 85 8.62 -18.91 -31.17
N HIS A 86 9.67 -18.49 -30.45
CA HIS A 86 10.22 -17.14 -30.50
C HIS A 86 11.60 -17.03 -31.13
N TRP A 87 12.21 -18.14 -31.56
CA TRP A 87 13.58 -18.17 -32.07
C TRP A 87 13.83 -17.15 -33.19
N GLN A 88 13.00 -17.12 -34.20
CA GLN A 88 13.17 -16.24 -35.32
C GLN A 88 13.09 -14.75 -34.94
N GLU A 89 12.15 -14.40 -34.06
CA GLU A 89 12.01 -13.02 -33.57
C GLU A 89 13.16 -12.61 -32.67
N LEU A 90 13.64 -13.50 -31.78
CA LEU A 90 14.81 -13.24 -30.94
C LEU A 90 16.08 -13.05 -31.78
N CYS A 91 16.28 -13.86 -32.82
CA CYS A 91 17.39 -13.69 -33.78
C CYS A 91 17.29 -12.35 -34.52
N ARG A 92 16.11 -11.99 -35.01
CA ARG A 92 15.86 -10.72 -35.70
C ARG A 92 16.17 -9.52 -34.80
N LEU A 93 15.71 -9.55 -33.53
CA LEU A 93 15.98 -8.51 -32.56
C LEU A 93 17.49 -8.43 -32.21
N ASN A 94 18.14 -9.58 -32.05
CA ASN A 94 19.56 -9.62 -31.74
C ASN A 94 20.40 -9.08 -32.92
N GLN A 95 20.05 -9.43 -34.16
CA GLN A 95 20.70 -8.85 -35.36
C GLN A 95 20.49 -7.33 -35.45
N ALA A 96 19.34 -6.82 -34.97
CA ALA A 96 19.05 -5.40 -34.93
C ALA A 96 19.79 -4.64 -33.79
N GLY A 97 20.50 -5.36 -32.92
CA GLY A 97 21.30 -4.80 -31.83
C GLY A 97 20.69 -4.92 -30.44
N ALA A 98 19.65 -5.80 -30.26
CA ALA A 98 19.14 -6.10 -28.95
C ALA A 98 19.96 -7.18 -28.25
N GLY A 99 20.20 -7.04 -26.95
CA GLY A 99 20.57 -8.14 -26.07
C GLY A 99 19.37 -9.01 -25.76
N VAL A 100 19.58 -10.34 -25.69
CA VAL A 100 18.56 -11.33 -25.38
C VAL A 100 18.81 -11.91 -23.99
N PHE A 101 17.75 -11.96 -23.17
CA PHE A 101 17.83 -12.39 -21.77
C PHE A 101 16.69 -13.37 -21.48
N ALA A 102 16.89 -14.26 -20.49
CA ALA A 102 15.87 -15.12 -19.93
C ALA A 102 15.64 -14.79 -18.44
N THR A 103 14.40 -14.90 -17.97
CA THR A 103 14.10 -14.84 -16.53
C THR A 103 14.61 -16.12 -15.87
N ILE A 104 15.46 -15.96 -14.86
CA ILE A 104 16.10 -17.12 -14.21
C ILE A 104 15.08 -17.94 -13.42
N GLN A 105 14.21 -17.27 -12.68
CA GLN A 105 13.19 -17.93 -11.88
C GLN A 105 11.98 -18.36 -12.74
N ARG A 106 11.20 -19.34 -12.25
CA ARG A 106 10.00 -19.85 -12.93
C ARG A 106 8.88 -18.80 -12.87
N THR A 107 8.34 -18.41 -14.04
CA THR A 107 7.25 -17.42 -14.15
C THR A 107 5.91 -18.12 -14.46
N ASP A 108 4.81 -17.42 -14.21
CA ASP A 108 3.45 -17.80 -14.60
C ASP A 108 3.15 -17.58 -16.11
N LEU A 109 4.15 -17.16 -16.90
CA LEU A 109 4.07 -16.83 -18.32
C LEU A 109 3.08 -15.71 -18.67
N ARG A 110 2.69 -14.88 -17.68
CA ARG A 110 1.78 -13.72 -17.87
C ARG A 110 2.50 -12.39 -17.73
N GLY A 111 3.70 -12.41 -17.17
CA GLY A 111 4.50 -11.22 -16.95
C GLY A 111 5.92 -11.54 -16.49
N ARG A 112 6.66 -10.50 -16.09
CA ARG A 112 8.07 -10.58 -15.68
C ARG A 112 8.36 -9.86 -14.36
N LYS A 113 7.35 -9.44 -13.63
CA LYS A 113 7.53 -8.81 -12.33
C LYS A 113 7.68 -9.85 -11.22
N ALA A 114 8.03 -9.42 -10.01
CA ALA A 114 8.16 -10.32 -8.86
C ALA A 114 6.86 -11.10 -8.58
N GLU A 115 5.71 -10.50 -8.80
CA GLU A 115 4.38 -11.11 -8.69
C GLU A 115 4.11 -12.25 -9.68
N ASN A 116 4.88 -12.30 -10.78
CA ASN A 116 4.77 -13.36 -11.79
C ASN A 116 5.73 -14.53 -11.53
N ILE A 117 6.54 -14.47 -10.48
CA ILE A 117 7.46 -15.57 -10.15
C ILE A 117 6.72 -16.58 -9.28
N ILE A 118 6.69 -17.83 -9.76
CA ILE A 118 5.96 -18.94 -9.11
C ILE A 118 6.87 -20.04 -8.56
N GLY A 119 8.17 -19.96 -8.83
CA GLY A 119 9.14 -20.95 -8.30
C GLY A 119 10.58 -20.47 -8.48
N ILE A 120 11.46 -20.95 -7.63
CA ILE A 120 12.89 -20.66 -7.64
C ILE A 120 13.60 -21.79 -8.37
N ARG A 121 14.43 -21.43 -9.39
CA ARG A 121 15.31 -22.36 -10.12
C ARG A 121 16.75 -22.28 -9.64
N ALA A 122 17.24 -21.08 -9.35
CA ALA A 122 18.64 -20.88 -9.00
C ALA A 122 18.87 -19.61 -8.17
N ILE A 123 19.93 -19.62 -7.37
CA ILE A 123 20.67 -18.42 -6.96
C ILE A 123 21.87 -18.25 -7.89
N PHE A 124 22.33 -17.00 -8.05
CA PHE A 124 23.36 -16.70 -9.05
C PHE A 124 24.35 -15.63 -8.59
N GLN A 125 25.59 -15.75 -9.07
CA GLN A 125 26.64 -14.77 -8.92
C GLN A 125 26.88 -14.08 -10.28
N GLU A 126 26.71 -12.76 -10.33
CA GLU A 126 27.20 -11.93 -11.44
C GLU A 126 28.61 -11.47 -11.12
N ALA A 127 29.62 -12.22 -11.61
CA ALA A 127 31.04 -11.98 -11.40
C ALA A 127 31.55 -10.99 -12.46
N ASP A 128 31.16 -9.73 -12.33
CA ASP A 128 31.47 -8.64 -13.26
C ASP A 128 32.81 -7.96 -12.97
N ARG A 129 33.49 -8.31 -11.86
CA ARG A 129 34.76 -7.74 -11.41
C ARG A 129 35.84 -8.81 -11.30
N PRO A 130 37.11 -8.51 -11.63
CA PRO A 130 38.20 -9.42 -11.35
C PRO A 130 38.35 -9.64 -9.84
N GLY A 131 38.59 -10.91 -9.45
CA GLY A 131 38.79 -11.26 -8.04
C GLY A 131 37.53 -11.49 -7.20
N CYS A 132 36.37 -11.78 -7.83
CA CYS A 132 35.21 -12.27 -7.08
C CYS A 132 35.60 -13.56 -6.31
N PRO A 133 35.22 -13.67 -5.02
CA PRO A 133 35.45 -14.87 -4.24
C PRO A 133 34.83 -16.12 -4.87
N ASP A 134 35.47 -17.27 -4.68
CA ASP A 134 34.92 -18.55 -5.11
C ASP A 134 33.67 -18.89 -4.31
N LEU A 135 32.72 -19.57 -4.96
CA LEU A 135 31.52 -20.05 -4.31
C LEU A 135 31.81 -21.23 -3.38
N PRO A 136 31.01 -21.48 -2.34
CA PRO A 136 31.22 -22.56 -1.38
C PRO A 136 30.91 -23.95 -1.98
N THR A 137 30.40 -24.00 -3.21
CA THR A 137 30.15 -25.21 -3.99
C THR A 137 30.40 -24.94 -5.46
N VAL A 138 30.63 -26.00 -6.22
CA VAL A 138 30.83 -25.90 -7.68
C VAL A 138 29.52 -25.36 -8.32
N PRO A 139 29.59 -24.32 -9.19
CA PRO A 139 28.42 -23.87 -9.91
C PRO A 139 27.87 -24.96 -10.84
N HIS A 140 26.54 -25.11 -10.88
CA HIS A 140 25.91 -26.04 -11.81
C HIS A 140 26.08 -25.59 -13.28
N ILE A 141 26.02 -24.28 -13.50
CA ILE A 141 26.21 -23.68 -14.83
C ILE A 141 27.10 -22.45 -14.68
N GLU A 142 28.04 -22.28 -15.59
CA GLU A 142 28.81 -21.04 -15.74
C GLU A 142 28.70 -20.51 -17.17
N VAL A 143 28.38 -19.21 -17.31
CA VAL A 143 28.15 -18.52 -18.58
C VAL A 143 29.06 -17.33 -18.70
N GLU A 144 29.87 -17.23 -19.76
CA GLU A 144 30.59 -16.03 -20.12
C GLU A 144 29.64 -15.04 -20.82
N SER A 145 29.21 -13.99 -20.08
CA SER A 145 28.26 -12.97 -20.56
C SER A 145 28.91 -11.87 -21.41
N SER A 146 30.22 -11.63 -21.21
CA SER A 146 31.10 -10.78 -21.99
C SER A 146 32.56 -11.14 -21.64
N PRO A 147 33.56 -10.73 -22.41
CA PRO A 147 34.94 -11.15 -22.18
C PRO A 147 35.40 -10.97 -20.73
N GLY A 148 35.72 -12.08 -20.05
CA GLY A 148 36.16 -12.10 -18.65
C GLY A 148 35.08 -11.82 -17.59
N LYS A 149 33.81 -11.84 -17.96
CA LYS A 149 32.67 -11.69 -17.04
C LYS A 149 31.79 -12.91 -17.08
N HIS A 150 31.53 -13.46 -15.90
CA HIS A 150 30.85 -14.72 -15.74
C HIS A 150 29.59 -14.60 -14.90
N HIS A 151 28.53 -15.34 -15.30
CA HIS A 151 27.36 -15.62 -14.47
C HIS A 151 27.45 -17.07 -14.02
N ARG A 152 27.44 -17.30 -12.71
CA ARG A 152 27.53 -18.63 -12.10
C ARG A 152 26.21 -18.97 -11.41
N TYR A 153 25.62 -20.12 -11.72
CA TYR A 153 24.31 -20.52 -11.23
C TYR A 153 24.45 -21.70 -10.28
N ILE A 154 23.81 -21.62 -9.12
CA ILE A 154 23.57 -22.74 -8.21
C ILE A 154 22.10 -23.10 -8.33
N LEU A 155 21.80 -24.20 -9.00
CA LEU A 155 20.44 -24.70 -9.16
C LEU A 155 19.90 -25.18 -7.82
N LEU A 156 18.65 -24.91 -7.54
CA LEU A 156 17.98 -25.23 -6.28
C LEU A 156 16.74 -26.09 -6.54
N ASP A 157 16.54 -27.04 -5.65
CA ASP A 157 15.34 -27.85 -5.54
C ASP A 157 14.58 -27.47 -4.27
N ASP A 158 13.22 -27.43 -4.35
CA ASP A 158 12.29 -27.13 -3.25
C ASP A 158 12.54 -25.80 -2.49
N CYS A 159 13.14 -24.81 -3.15
CA CYS A 159 13.38 -23.51 -2.54
C CYS A 159 12.09 -22.67 -2.51
N PRO A 160 11.58 -22.27 -1.31
CA PRO A 160 10.43 -21.39 -1.22
C PRO A 160 10.79 -19.98 -1.71
N LEU A 161 9.82 -19.23 -2.25
CA LEU A 161 10.04 -17.88 -2.76
C LEU A 161 10.68 -16.95 -1.73
N ILE A 162 10.26 -17.04 -0.46
CA ILE A 162 10.81 -16.26 0.66
C ILE A 162 12.28 -16.60 0.96
N GLY A 163 12.74 -17.80 0.64
CA GLY A 163 14.12 -18.24 0.88
C GLY A 163 15.14 -17.63 -0.07
N PHE A 164 14.72 -17.24 -1.28
CA PHE A 164 15.61 -16.70 -2.31
C PHE A 164 16.36 -15.45 -1.88
N THR A 165 15.64 -14.43 -1.39
CA THR A 165 16.22 -13.09 -1.11
C THR A 165 17.39 -13.18 -0.11
N ALA A 166 17.26 -13.97 0.95
CA ALA A 166 18.28 -14.11 1.98
C ALA A 166 19.57 -14.76 1.44
N MET A 167 19.43 -15.81 0.59
CA MET A 167 20.58 -16.45 -0.06
C MET A 167 21.21 -15.56 -1.14
N GLN A 168 20.39 -14.84 -1.90
CA GLN A 168 20.87 -13.93 -2.94
C GLN A 168 21.58 -12.69 -2.34
N GLU A 169 21.13 -12.20 -1.18
CA GLU A 169 21.87 -11.18 -0.41
C GLU A 169 23.25 -11.69 0.02
N ARG A 170 23.36 -12.96 0.41
CA ARG A 170 24.66 -13.58 0.73
C ARG A 170 25.57 -13.66 -0.50
N MET A 171 25.04 -13.94 -1.68
CA MET A 171 25.81 -13.89 -2.94
C MET A 171 26.41 -12.52 -3.18
N VAL A 172 25.67 -11.43 -2.89
CA VAL A 172 26.17 -10.06 -3.02
C VAL A 172 27.22 -9.74 -1.97
N GLU A 173 26.96 -9.99 -0.70
CA GLU A 173 27.83 -9.55 0.40
C GLU A 173 29.11 -10.37 0.58
N SER A 174 29.02 -11.69 0.35
CA SER A 174 30.15 -12.58 0.65
C SER A 174 30.86 -13.09 -0.60
N TYR A 175 30.19 -13.13 -1.74
CA TYR A 175 30.75 -13.69 -2.97
C TYR A 175 30.87 -12.67 -4.11
N GLY A 176 30.65 -11.36 -3.81
CA GLY A 176 30.97 -10.27 -4.73
C GLY A 176 30.07 -10.19 -5.98
N SER A 177 28.85 -10.75 -5.94
CA SER A 177 27.85 -10.56 -6.99
C SER A 177 27.49 -9.06 -7.11
N ASP A 178 26.99 -8.62 -8.28
CA ASP A 178 26.52 -7.26 -8.45
C ASP A 178 25.47 -6.89 -7.37
N PRO A 179 25.62 -5.77 -6.64
CA PRO A 179 24.66 -5.33 -5.62
C PRO A 179 23.22 -5.19 -6.09
N ASN A 180 23.03 -4.98 -7.41
CA ASN A 180 21.70 -4.91 -8.02
C ASN A 180 21.14 -6.28 -8.41
N ALA A 181 21.94 -7.36 -8.30
CA ALA A 181 21.57 -8.71 -8.73
C ALA A 181 20.84 -9.50 -7.63
N LYS A 182 19.90 -8.88 -6.92
CA LYS A 182 19.16 -9.50 -5.80
C LYS A 182 17.65 -9.52 -5.96
N ASP A 183 17.15 -9.04 -7.09
CA ASP A 183 15.72 -9.06 -7.36
C ASP A 183 15.24 -10.43 -7.87
N LEU A 184 14.06 -10.82 -7.41
CA LEU A 184 13.43 -12.12 -7.72
C LEU A 184 13.12 -12.27 -9.22
N ALA A 185 12.82 -11.17 -9.90
CA ALA A 185 12.45 -11.13 -11.32
C ALA A 185 13.66 -10.92 -12.26
N ARG A 186 14.86 -11.25 -11.80
CA ARG A 186 16.11 -11.02 -12.54
C ARG A 186 16.12 -11.75 -13.87
N VAL A 187 16.51 -11.03 -14.91
CA VAL A 187 16.85 -11.61 -16.20
C VAL A 187 18.35 -11.57 -16.41
N LEU A 188 18.93 -12.67 -16.88
CA LEU A 188 20.33 -12.76 -17.25
C LEU A 188 20.45 -13.12 -18.73
N ARG A 189 21.61 -12.80 -19.32
CA ARG A 189 21.84 -13.03 -20.75
C ARG A 189 21.66 -14.49 -21.12
N LEU A 190 20.90 -14.73 -22.17
CA LEU A 190 20.67 -16.06 -22.72
C LEU A 190 21.90 -16.47 -23.58
N PRO A 191 22.60 -17.57 -23.24
CA PRO A 191 23.62 -18.14 -24.12
C PRO A 191 23.13 -18.38 -25.54
N GLY A 192 24.03 -18.34 -26.49
CA GLY A 192 23.71 -18.50 -27.91
C GLY A 192 23.35 -17.20 -28.64
N PHE A 193 23.19 -16.07 -27.93
CA PHE A 193 22.96 -14.76 -28.52
C PHE A 193 24.14 -13.82 -28.31
N TYR A 194 24.25 -12.83 -29.18
CA TYR A 194 25.34 -11.87 -29.12
C TYR A 194 25.05 -10.73 -28.14
N HIS A 195 26.03 -10.45 -27.29
CA HIS A 195 26.13 -9.23 -26.50
C HIS A 195 26.73 -8.14 -27.37
N GLN A 196 26.02 -7.05 -27.64
CA GLN A 196 26.34 -6.02 -28.61
C GLN A 196 26.50 -4.62 -27.99
N LYS A 197 26.94 -4.56 -26.75
CA LYS A 197 27.24 -3.29 -26.08
C LYS A 197 28.34 -2.50 -26.82
N ASP A 198 29.30 -3.22 -27.40
CA ASP A 198 30.27 -2.74 -28.36
C ASP A 198 29.92 -3.35 -29.74
N PRO A 199 29.32 -2.57 -30.66
CA PRO A 199 28.86 -3.12 -31.95
C PRO A 199 30.00 -3.52 -32.87
N ASP A 200 31.23 -3.01 -32.64
CA ASP A 200 32.43 -3.35 -33.43
C ASP A 200 33.06 -4.66 -32.94
N ARG A 201 32.71 -5.10 -31.72
CA ARG A 201 33.21 -6.33 -31.10
C ARG A 201 32.08 -7.11 -30.42
N PRO A 202 31.10 -7.63 -31.17
CA PRO A 202 30.00 -8.41 -30.61
C PRO A 202 30.56 -9.69 -30.00
N HIS A 203 30.14 -9.99 -28.75
CA HIS A 203 30.57 -11.19 -28.01
C HIS A 203 29.46 -12.23 -27.99
N LEU A 204 29.74 -13.45 -28.43
CA LEU A 204 28.79 -14.54 -28.30
C LEU A 204 28.70 -15.03 -26.83
N VAL A 205 27.54 -14.88 -26.18
CA VAL A 205 27.33 -15.38 -24.84
C VAL A 205 27.28 -16.90 -24.87
N ARG A 206 28.07 -17.59 -24.05
CA ARG A 206 28.23 -19.06 -24.13
C ARG A 206 28.34 -19.70 -22.74
N ILE A 207 27.94 -20.93 -22.64
CA ILE A 207 28.19 -21.78 -21.47
C ILE A 207 29.69 -22.14 -21.49
N THR A 208 30.40 -21.87 -20.39
CA THR A 208 31.83 -22.16 -20.24
C THR A 208 32.10 -23.38 -19.38
N ALA A 209 31.21 -23.68 -18.44
CA ALA A 209 31.28 -24.89 -17.63
C ALA A 209 29.90 -25.36 -17.18
N GLU A 210 29.76 -26.67 -16.94
CA GLU A 210 28.62 -27.29 -16.29
C GLU A 210 29.12 -28.42 -15.38
N SER A 211 28.53 -28.61 -14.21
CA SER A 211 28.97 -29.59 -13.25
C SER A 211 28.40 -30.99 -13.52
N GLY A 212 27.22 -31.08 -14.16
CA GLY A 212 26.44 -32.32 -14.28
C GLY A 212 25.83 -32.79 -12.95
N GLU A 213 25.92 -32.00 -11.90
CA GLU A 213 25.33 -32.31 -10.59
C GLU A 213 23.84 -32.00 -10.59
N LEU A 214 23.08 -32.72 -9.75
CA LEU A 214 21.65 -32.48 -9.54
C LEU A 214 21.45 -31.13 -8.78
N PRO A 215 20.29 -30.46 -8.97
CA PRO A 215 19.96 -29.26 -8.20
C PRO A 215 20.10 -29.49 -6.70
N LEU A 216 20.63 -28.52 -5.99
CA LEU A 216 20.89 -28.58 -4.57
C LEU A 216 19.60 -28.38 -3.79
N ALA A 217 19.21 -29.35 -2.96
CA ALA A 217 18.04 -29.21 -2.09
C ALA A 217 18.17 -27.98 -1.21
N TYR A 218 17.11 -27.21 -1.05
CA TYR A 218 17.09 -25.96 -0.26
C TYR A 218 17.69 -26.15 1.14
N THR A 219 17.36 -27.25 1.82
CA THR A 219 17.89 -27.57 3.15
C THR A 219 19.41 -27.76 3.18
N LYS A 220 20.02 -28.16 2.06
CA LYS A 220 21.49 -28.28 1.92
C LYS A 220 22.12 -26.97 1.45
N ALA A 221 21.39 -26.15 0.69
CA ALA A 221 21.86 -24.85 0.24
C ALA A 221 21.92 -23.82 1.39
N LEU A 222 20.95 -23.84 2.32
CA LEU A 222 20.84 -22.89 3.42
C LEU A 222 22.09 -22.78 4.31
N PRO A 223 22.76 -23.87 4.74
CA PRO A 223 24.01 -23.76 5.49
C PRO A 223 25.19 -23.26 4.66
N LEU A 224 25.20 -23.46 3.34
CA LEU A 224 26.24 -22.95 2.43
C LEU A 224 26.06 -21.47 2.15
N PHE A 225 24.81 -20.99 2.11
CA PHE A 225 24.41 -19.60 1.87
C PHE A 225 23.54 -19.10 3.03
N PRO A 226 24.03 -19.09 4.29
CA PRO A 226 23.22 -18.69 5.43
C PRO A 226 22.78 -17.24 5.32
N PRO A 227 21.61 -16.86 5.86
CA PRO A 227 21.17 -15.49 5.93
C PRO A 227 22.25 -14.58 6.51
N VAL A 228 22.38 -13.39 5.94
CA VAL A 228 23.35 -12.42 6.43
C VAL A 228 22.98 -12.00 7.85
N GLN A 229 23.81 -12.34 8.81
CA GLN A 229 23.69 -11.78 10.16
C GLN A 229 24.14 -10.32 10.09
N ARG A 230 23.18 -9.39 10.04
CA ARG A 230 23.49 -7.97 10.21
C ARG A 230 24.05 -7.82 11.63
N LYS A 231 25.36 -7.59 11.75
CA LYS A 231 25.93 -7.14 13.02
C LYS A 231 25.14 -5.92 13.48
N PRO A 232 24.76 -5.80 14.77
CA PRO A 232 24.24 -4.54 15.27
C PRO A 232 25.25 -3.47 14.85
N ARG A 233 24.75 -2.46 14.13
CA ARG A 233 25.58 -1.34 13.65
C ARG A 233 26.36 -0.81 14.86
N PRO A 234 27.69 -0.70 14.83
CA PRO A 234 28.39 0.05 15.85
C PRO A 234 27.74 1.43 15.92
N ALA A 235 27.44 1.90 17.11
CA ALA A 235 27.01 3.28 17.30
C ALA A 235 27.96 4.18 16.50
N PRO A 236 27.46 5.16 15.73
CA PRO A 236 28.33 6.07 15.00
C PRO A 236 29.31 6.66 16.00
N ALA A 237 30.61 6.55 15.71
CA ALA A 237 31.60 7.28 16.47
C ALA A 237 31.22 8.75 16.45
N ASP A 238 31.14 9.33 17.60
CA ASP A 238 30.88 10.73 17.90
C ASP A 238 31.74 11.63 17.00
N ASN A 239 31.15 12.25 15.99
CA ASN A 239 31.79 13.20 15.10
C ASN A 239 30.85 14.38 14.82
N GLY A 240 30.84 15.32 15.73
CA GLY A 240 30.43 16.70 15.50
C GLY A 240 28.92 16.94 15.43
N ALA A 241 28.53 18.11 15.87
CA ALA A 241 27.16 18.62 15.81
C ALA A 241 26.54 18.43 14.40
N PRO A 242 25.23 18.16 14.28
CA PRO A 242 24.59 18.08 12.98
C PRO A 242 24.76 19.40 12.24
N ALA A 243 25.27 19.30 10.99
CA ALA A 243 25.51 20.47 10.12
C ALA A 243 24.22 21.30 10.02
N ASN A 244 24.32 22.59 10.25
CA ASN A 244 23.19 23.48 10.01
C ASN A 244 23.00 23.75 8.51
N LEU A 245 21.82 24.22 8.11
CA LEU A 245 21.49 24.48 6.70
C LEU A 245 22.46 25.45 6.03
N ALA A 246 22.98 26.44 6.77
CA ALA A 246 23.94 27.42 6.26
C ALA A 246 25.30 26.79 5.93
N GLU A 247 25.75 25.87 6.80
CA GLU A 247 26.98 25.10 6.58
C GLU A 247 26.87 24.16 5.36
N VAL A 248 25.73 23.46 5.26
CA VAL A 248 25.45 22.61 4.09
C VAL A 248 25.40 23.43 2.81
N GLN A 249 24.73 24.59 2.80
CA GLN A 249 24.66 25.48 1.65
C GLN A 249 26.03 26.05 1.28
N SER A 250 26.86 26.39 2.29
CA SER A 250 28.23 26.84 2.09
C SER A 250 29.09 25.74 1.46
N ALA A 251 28.99 24.49 1.94
CA ALA A 251 29.72 23.37 1.35
C ALA A 251 29.26 23.08 -0.10
N LEU A 252 27.96 23.16 -0.37
CA LEU A 252 27.43 22.98 -1.73
C LEU A 252 27.87 24.08 -2.70
N SER A 253 28.12 25.32 -2.22
CA SER A 253 28.51 26.46 -3.07
C SER A 253 29.85 26.29 -3.77
N VAL A 254 30.75 25.44 -3.24
CA VAL A 254 32.07 25.15 -3.82
C VAL A 254 32.09 23.91 -4.71
N LEU A 255 30.99 23.14 -4.74
CA LEU A 255 30.87 21.95 -5.56
C LEU A 255 30.30 22.30 -6.93
N ASP A 256 30.88 21.70 -7.98
CA ASP A 256 30.39 21.84 -9.35
C ASP A 256 29.07 21.08 -9.53
N PRO A 257 27.91 21.73 -9.79
CA PRO A 257 26.66 21.03 -10.01
C PRO A 257 26.64 20.20 -11.31
N ASP A 258 27.55 20.45 -12.23
CA ASP A 258 27.73 19.66 -13.45
C ASP A 258 28.70 18.48 -13.32
N MET A 259 29.06 18.10 -12.09
CA MET A 259 29.90 16.95 -11.81
C MET A 259 29.36 15.65 -12.41
N ASP A 260 30.11 14.53 -12.26
CA ASP A 260 29.66 13.20 -12.71
C ASP A 260 28.32 12.80 -12.05
N TYR A 261 27.47 12.14 -12.83
CA TYR A 261 26.12 11.75 -12.42
C TYR A 261 26.09 10.95 -11.11
N HIS A 262 27.06 10.06 -10.89
CA HIS A 262 27.13 9.27 -9.65
C HIS A 262 27.47 10.13 -8.44
N GLN A 263 28.33 11.13 -8.62
CA GLN A 263 28.68 12.09 -7.56
C GLN A 263 27.49 13.03 -7.28
N TRP A 264 26.79 13.49 -8.30
CA TRP A 264 25.57 14.29 -8.17
C TRP A 264 24.47 13.54 -7.41
N VAL A 265 24.26 12.24 -7.71
CA VAL A 265 23.32 11.38 -6.96
C VAL A 265 23.80 11.19 -5.52
N ALA A 266 25.10 11.02 -5.27
CA ALA A 266 25.65 10.89 -3.92
C ALA A 266 25.42 12.15 -3.07
N VAL A 267 25.53 13.34 -3.65
CA VAL A 267 25.16 14.61 -3.00
C VAL A 267 23.68 14.60 -2.64
N GLY A 268 22.80 14.20 -3.57
CA GLY A 268 21.35 14.08 -3.29
C GLY A 268 21.03 13.09 -2.17
N MET A 269 21.68 11.91 -2.15
CA MET A 269 21.50 10.90 -1.09
C MET A 269 22.02 11.40 0.27
N ALA A 270 23.13 12.14 0.28
CA ALA A 270 23.69 12.73 1.49
C ALA A 270 22.75 13.78 2.10
N LEU A 271 22.16 14.62 1.25
CA LEU A 271 21.19 15.64 1.65
C LEU A 271 19.85 15.01 2.07
N HIS A 272 19.46 13.89 1.45
CA HIS A 272 18.31 13.11 1.84
C HIS A 272 18.50 12.50 3.23
N ASP A 273 19.66 11.88 3.50
CA ASP A 273 20.02 11.31 4.81
C ASP A 273 20.11 12.42 5.87
N TRP A 274 20.75 13.55 5.58
CA TRP A 274 20.90 14.68 6.48
C TRP A 274 19.57 15.32 6.87
N SER A 275 18.63 15.42 5.94
CA SER A 275 17.34 16.07 6.15
C SER A 275 16.21 15.07 6.48
N ASP A 276 16.54 13.80 6.68
CA ASP A 276 15.59 12.68 6.89
C ASP A 276 14.48 12.64 5.81
N GLY A 277 14.89 12.89 4.55
CA GLY A 277 13.97 12.90 3.41
C GLY A 277 13.07 14.13 3.30
N SER A 278 13.26 15.15 4.15
CA SER A 278 12.41 16.34 4.18
C SER A 278 12.56 17.24 2.94
N THR A 279 11.59 18.14 2.75
CA THR A 279 11.60 19.13 1.65
C THR A 279 12.79 20.08 1.72
N VAL A 280 13.35 20.34 2.91
CA VAL A 280 14.51 21.21 3.13
C VAL A 280 15.74 20.68 2.39
N GLY A 281 16.01 19.38 2.49
CA GLY A 281 17.11 18.72 1.75
C GLY A 281 16.86 18.72 0.25
N LEU A 282 15.65 18.44 -0.19
CA LEU A 282 15.27 18.46 -1.60
C LEU A 282 15.42 19.86 -2.20
N GLU A 283 15.01 20.92 -1.48
CA GLU A 283 15.16 22.30 -1.92
C GLU A 283 16.63 22.73 -1.99
N ALA A 284 17.45 22.31 -1.01
CA ALA A 284 18.88 22.57 -1.03
C ALA A 284 19.55 21.91 -2.26
N TRP A 285 19.20 20.62 -2.51
CA TRP A 285 19.71 19.89 -3.67
C TRP A 285 19.23 20.49 -5.00
N GLY A 286 17.92 20.81 -5.10
CA GLY A 286 17.32 21.40 -6.29
C GLY A 286 17.90 22.79 -6.61
N ARG A 287 18.09 23.63 -5.60
CA ARG A 287 18.69 24.97 -5.74
C ARG A 287 20.14 24.89 -6.19
N TRP A 288 20.94 24.02 -5.58
CA TRP A 288 22.31 23.80 -5.99
C TRP A 288 22.41 23.24 -7.42
N SER A 289 21.64 22.18 -7.73
CA SER A 289 21.62 21.56 -9.04
C SER A 289 21.18 22.52 -10.14
N SER A 290 20.27 23.46 -9.84
CA SER A 290 19.74 24.43 -10.82
C SER A 290 20.78 25.43 -11.34
N ASN A 291 21.95 25.51 -10.70
CA ASN A 291 23.08 26.32 -11.16
C ASN A 291 23.90 25.61 -12.25
N GLY A 292 23.67 24.33 -12.49
CA GLY A 292 24.37 23.55 -13.51
C GLY A 292 23.72 23.60 -14.89
N ALA A 293 24.53 23.50 -15.92
CA ALA A 293 24.07 23.47 -17.31
C ALA A 293 23.35 22.16 -17.70
N LYS A 294 23.59 21.08 -16.93
CA LYS A 294 22.95 19.76 -17.13
C LYS A 294 21.61 19.62 -16.44
N TYR A 295 21.19 20.60 -15.62
CA TYR A 295 19.98 20.54 -14.81
C TYR A 295 18.71 20.40 -15.65
N GLN A 296 17.87 19.43 -15.29
CA GLN A 296 16.53 19.24 -15.85
C GLN A 296 15.47 19.46 -14.76
N LYS A 297 14.52 20.34 -15.03
CA LYS A 297 13.44 20.67 -14.07
C LYS A 297 12.63 19.41 -13.71
N GLY A 298 12.58 19.10 -12.41
CA GLY A 298 11.87 17.93 -11.88
C GLY A 298 12.73 16.67 -11.70
N GLU A 299 14.00 16.65 -12.17
CA GLU A 299 14.88 15.48 -12.03
C GLU A 299 15.25 15.22 -10.56
N CYS A 300 15.56 16.27 -9.78
CA CYS A 300 15.84 16.15 -8.36
C CYS A 300 14.66 15.53 -7.60
N SER A 301 13.45 16.01 -7.83
CA SER A 301 12.25 15.50 -7.16
C SER A 301 11.92 14.05 -7.57
N GLY A 302 12.12 13.70 -8.84
CA GLY A 302 11.94 12.33 -9.32
C GLY A 302 12.94 11.35 -8.70
N LYS A 303 14.20 11.78 -8.54
CA LYS A 303 15.26 10.97 -7.91
C LYS A 303 15.11 10.90 -6.40
N TRP A 304 14.74 12.01 -5.75
CA TRP A 304 14.55 12.08 -4.31
C TRP A 304 13.59 11.02 -3.78
N ALA A 305 12.47 10.82 -4.47
CA ALA A 305 11.48 9.80 -4.14
C ALA A 305 12.01 8.34 -4.25
N SER A 306 13.16 8.14 -4.92
CA SER A 306 13.78 6.82 -5.08
C SER A 306 14.88 6.53 -4.05
N PHE A 307 15.25 7.50 -3.21
CA PHE A 307 16.27 7.32 -2.19
C PHE A 307 15.67 6.55 -0.99
N ALA A 308 16.17 5.34 -0.79
CA ALA A 308 15.94 4.60 0.44
C ALA A 308 17.20 4.74 1.29
N GLY A 309 17.11 5.39 2.45
CA GLY A 309 18.25 5.75 3.29
C GLY A 309 19.24 4.59 3.50
N GLY A 310 20.52 4.85 3.28
CA GLY A 310 21.57 3.89 3.51
C GLY A 310 22.94 4.29 2.97
N GLY A 311 23.88 4.60 3.86
CA GLY A 311 25.34 4.55 3.59
C GLY A 311 26.00 5.82 3.10
N VAL A 312 25.28 6.80 2.59
CA VAL A 312 25.83 8.11 2.17
C VAL A 312 25.30 9.17 3.15
N THR A 313 26.16 9.78 3.93
CA THR A 313 25.81 10.78 4.93
C THR A 313 26.29 12.16 4.53
N ILE A 314 25.83 13.23 5.21
CA ILE A 314 26.26 14.61 4.96
C ILE A 314 27.78 14.81 4.98
N LYS A 315 28.50 13.94 5.70
CA LYS A 315 29.95 13.91 5.69
C LYS A 315 30.52 13.73 4.27
N THR A 316 29.81 13.00 3.40
CA THR A 316 30.23 12.83 2.01
C THR A 316 30.27 14.17 1.26
N VAL A 317 29.28 15.05 1.49
CA VAL A 317 29.24 16.41 0.92
C VAL A 317 30.40 17.24 1.45
N PHE A 318 30.67 17.20 2.75
CA PHE A 318 31.79 17.94 3.36
C PHE A 318 33.16 17.41 2.92
N ASP A 319 33.34 16.09 2.79
CA ASP A 319 34.58 15.50 2.28
C ASP A 319 34.82 15.89 0.81
N MET A 320 33.76 15.99 0.01
CA MET A 320 33.85 16.48 -1.38
C MET A 320 34.15 17.96 -1.43
N ALA A 321 33.49 18.77 -0.60
CA ALA A 321 33.73 20.21 -0.50
C ALA A 321 35.14 20.54 0.03
N ALA A 322 35.62 19.81 1.03
CA ALA A 322 36.97 19.97 1.56
C ALA A 322 38.04 19.67 0.51
N LYS A 323 37.84 18.65 -0.34
CA LYS A 323 38.70 18.35 -1.50
C LYS A 323 38.65 19.46 -2.56
N ALA A 324 37.56 20.21 -2.65
CA ALA A 324 37.39 21.39 -3.49
C ALA A 324 37.91 22.68 -2.83
N GLY A 325 38.58 22.58 -1.65
CA GLY A 325 39.16 23.71 -0.93
C GLY A 325 38.25 24.44 0.03
N TRP A 326 37.07 23.89 0.32
CA TRP A 326 36.13 24.48 1.27
C TRP A 326 36.63 24.37 2.72
N ARG A 327 36.53 25.46 3.47
CA ARG A 327 36.69 25.55 4.92
C ARG A 327 35.56 26.39 5.48
N TRP A 328 34.93 25.89 6.54
CA TRP A 328 33.89 26.67 7.25
C TRP A 328 34.57 27.72 8.15
N GLU A 329 34.44 28.99 7.78
CA GLU A 329 35.00 30.12 8.56
C GLU A 329 33.95 30.76 9.52
N GLY A 330 32.76 30.20 9.60
CA GLY A 330 31.60 30.76 10.29
C GLY A 330 31.30 30.17 11.67
N GLY A 331 32.25 29.60 12.36
CA GLY A 331 32.00 29.03 13.69
C GLY A 331 33.21 29.18 14.62
N SER A 332 33.15 30.11 15.58
CA SER A 332 33.63 29.79 16.91
C SER A 332 32.99 28.47 17.30
N ASP A 333 33.80 27.53 17.81
CA ASP A 333 33.39 26.25 18.41
C ASP A 333 31.98 26.38 18.97
N PRO A 334 30.94 25.67 18.43
CA PRO A 334 29.62 25.76 18.99
C PRO A 334 29.74 25.18 20.39
N GLY A 335 29.80 26.10 21.35
CA GLY A 335 29.66 25.77 22.74
C GLY A 335 28.51 24.79 22.89
N ASP A 336 28.66 23.77 23.69
CA ASP A 336 27.63 22.79 24.03
C ASP A 336 26.26 23.46 24.01
N PRO A 337 25.23 22.99 23.25
CA PRO A 337 23.88 23.59 23.21
C PRO A 337 23.21 23.74 24.57
N ALA A 338 23.85 23.24 25.63
CA ALA A 338 23.52 23.63 26.98
C ALA A 338 23.73 25.15 27.25
N ASP A 339 24.49 25.85 26.40
CA ASP A 339 24.66 27.29 26.53
C ASP A 339 23.55 28.12 25.86
N ASP A 340 22.86 27.60 24.83
CA ASP A 340 21.68 28.29 24.22
C ASP A 340 20.45 28.29 25.16
N PHE A 341 20.37 27.35 26.10
CA PHE A 341 19.38 27.36 27.18
C PHE A 341 19.82 28.11 28.42
N ALA A 342 21.09 28.48 28.51
CA ALA A 342 21.67 29.15 29.68
C ALA A 342 21.58 30.70 29.62
N ASP A 343 21.22 31.28 28.43
CA ASP A 343 21.18 32.74 28.24
C ASP A 343 19.89 33.40 28.74
N HIS A 344 19.00 32.64 29.37
CA HIS A 344 17.93 33.20 30.17
C HIS A 344 18.11 32.86 31.65
N ARG A 345 18.94 33.65 32.30
CA ARG A 345 19.17 33.81 33.73
C ARG A 345 20.45 33.19 34.29
N ASP A 346 21.56 33.93 34.24
CA ASP A 346 22.49 34.02 35.38
C ASP A 346 21.78 34.84 36.49
N GLY A 347 20.89 34.16 37.21
CA GLY A 347 20.29 34.63 38.43
C GLY A 347 20.57 33.61 39.46
N GLU A 348 21.24 34.01 40.55
CA GLU A 348 21.55 33.28 41.77
C GLU A 348 20.49 32.25 42.13
N ALA A 349 20.90 31.13 42.71
CA ALA A 349 20.04 30.09 43.29
C ALA A 349 19.18 30.68 44.42
N GLY A 350 18.21 31.55 44.04
CA GLY A 350 17.15 32.08 44.84
C GLY A 350 15.88 31.28 44.55
N ALA A 351 15.20 30.80 45.57
CA ALA A 351 14.00 29.99 45.59
C ALA A 351 12.84 30.63 44.79
N GLU A 352 12.87 30.60 43.45
CA GLU A 352 11.68 30.80 42.64
C GLU A 352 11.00 29.46 42.52
N GLY A 353 9.76 29.33 43.01
CA GLY A 353 8.93 28.15 42.93
C GLY A 353 8.75 27.70 41.49
N TRP A 354 8.53 26.42 41.28
CA TRP A 354 8.13 25.89 40.00
C TRP A 354 6.81 26.52 39.52
N PRO A 355 6.66 26.85 38.22
CA PRO A 355 5.38 27.24 37.68
C PRO A 355 4.42 26.03 37.75
N ASP A 356 3.13 26.30 37.79
CA ASP A 356 2.14 25.22 37.62
C ASP A 356 2.33 24.55 36.24
N PRO A 357 2.52 23.22 36.16
CA PRO A 357 2.76 22.56 34.89
C PRO A 357 1.55 22.64 33.99
N LEU A 358 1.72 23.23 32.80
CA LEU A 358 0.67 23.28 31.78
C LEU A 358 0.53 21.90 31.12
N PRO A 359 -0.68 21.46 30.72
CA PRO A 359 -0.86 20.27 29.93
C PRO A 359 -0.16 20.42 28.57
N ILE A 360 0.60 19.42 28.13
CA ILE A 360 1.29 19.41 26.82
C ILE A 360 0.26 19.16 25.72
N VAL A 361 -0.65 18.21 25.96
CA VAL A 361 -1.80 17.87 25.12
C VAL A 361 -3.00 17.71 26.04
N GLN A 362 -4.14 18.17 25.58
CA GLN A 362 -5.40 17.80 26.19
C GLN A 362 -5.90 16.53 25.49
N HIS A 363 -5.60 15.36 26.06
CA HIS A 363 -6.15 14.11 25.56
C HIS A 363 -7.63 14.07 25.86
N GLU A 364 -8.45 13.87 24.84
CA GLU A 364 -9.84 13.53 25.03
C GLU A 364 -9.93 12.10 25.60
N THR A 365 -10.54 11.93 26.74
CA THR A 365 -10.77 10.62 27.33
C THR A 365 -11.77 9.83 26.49
N SER A 366 -11.50 8.53 26.27
CA SER A 366 -12.47 7.63 25.62
C SER A 366 -13.73 7.56 26.46
N SER A 367 -14.88 7.73 25.82
CA SER A 367 -16.17 7.51 26.48
C SER A 367 -16.58 6.05 26.38
N MET A 368 -17.37 5.57 27.37
CA MET A 368 -17.89 4.21 27.32
C MET A 368 -18.83 4.03 26.11
N TYR A 369 -18.69 2.88 25.43
CA TYR A 369 -19.59 2.52 24.32
C TYR A 369 -21.03 2.40 24.84
N PRO A 370 -22.05 3.01 24.18
CA PRO A 370 -23.42 3.01 24.62
C PRO A 370 -24.11 1.64 24.35
N LEU A 371 -23.71 0.62 25.10
CA LEU A 371 -24.17 -0.77 24.93
C LEU A 371 -25.70 -0.91 25.04
N GLU A 372 -26.33 -0.12 25.91
CA GLU A 372 -27.78 -0.06 26.15
C GLU A 372 -28.55 0.51 24.95
N ALA A 373 -27.89 1.22 24.08
CA ALA A 373 -28.50 1.73 22.85
C ALA A 373 -28.61 0.64 21.76
N LEU A 374 -27.87 -0.47 21.86
CA LEU A 374 -28.06 -1.61 20.95
C LEU A 374 -29.45 -2.28 21.20
N PRO A 375 -30.12 -2.75 20.14
CA PRO A 375 -31.29 -3.61 20.27
C PRO A 375 -31.00 -4.83 21.17
N PRO A 376 -32.01 -5.32 21.95
CA PRO A 376 -31.75 -6.33 22.98
C PRO A 376 -31.01 -7.59 22.49
N THR A 377 -31.37 -8.13 21.34
CA THR A 377 -30.72 -9.33 20.78
C THR A 377 -29.26 -9.04 20.38
N ILE A 378 -28.99 -7.88 19.80
CA ILE A 378 -27.65 -7.46 19.43
C ILE A 378 -26.80 -7.14 20.66
N GLY A 379 -27.35 -6.33 21.59
CA GLY A 379 -26.67 -5.92 22.82
C GLY A 379 -26.29 -7.11 23.71
N SER A 380 -27.21 -8.09 23.87
CA SER A 380 -26.95 -9.31 24.64
C SER A 380 -25.85 -10.17 24.03
N ALA A 381 -25.79 -10.29 22.70
CA ALA A 381 -24.73 -11.03 22.00
C ALA A 381 -23.38 -10.33 22.17
N VAL A 382 -23.32 -8.99 22.02
CA VAL A 382 -22.11 -8.19 22.27
C VAL A 382 -21.63 -8.36 23.69
N GLN A 383 -22.54 -8.27 24.68
CA GLN A 383 -22.21 -8.43 26.09
C GLN A 383 -21.67 -9.83 26.41
N GLU A 384 -22.25 -10.88 25.83
CA GLU A 384 -21.78 -12.25 26.00
C GLU A 384 -20.37 -12.43 25.41
N ILE A 385 -20.10 -11.89 24.21
CA ILE A 385 -18.75 -11.90 23.61
C ILE A 385 -17.77 -11.17 24.54
N VAL A 386 -18.08 -9.95 24.96
CA VAL A 386 -17.19 -9.14 25.82
C VAL A 386 -16.90 -9.84 27.15
N GLN A 387 -17.92 -10.45 27.77
CA GLN A 387 -17.77 -11.14 29.04
C GLN A 387 -16.74 -12.27 28.97
N PHE A 388 -16.69 -13.04 27.89
CA PHE A 388 -15.85 -14.22 27.78
C PHE A 388 -14.58 -13.98 26.99
N VAL A 389 -14.65 -13.20 25.92
CA VAL A 389 -13.46 -12.86 25.12
C VAL A 389 -12.62 -11.78 25.82
N GLN A 390 -13.23 -10.96 26.67
CA GLN A 390 -12.58 -9.85 27.39
C GLN A 390 -11.91 -8.85 26.42
N CYS A 391 -12.57 -8.62 25.29
CA CYS A 391 -12.16 -7.61 24.29
C CYS A 391 -12.83 -6.27 24.60
N PRO A 392 -12.35 -5.15 23.99
CA PRO A 392 -13.07 -3.87 24.04
C PRO A 392 -14.50 -3.99 23.51
N VAL A 393 -15.46 -3.32 24.19
CA VAL A 393 -16.90 -3.38 23.83
C VAL A 393 -17.14 -2.92 22.39
N ALA A 394 -16.52 -1.81 21.99
CA ALA A 394 -16.68 -1.25 20.65
C ALA A 394 -16.17 -2.19 19.54
N LEU A 395 -15.10 -2.97 19.79
CA LEU A 395 -14.63 -3.98 18.86
C LEU A 395 -15.68 -5.07 18.62
N ALA A 396 -16.28 -5.58 19.70
CA ALA A 396 -17.33 -6.58 19.59
C ALA A 396 -18.60 -6.01 18.92
N ALA A 397 -19.00 -4.78 19.29
CA ALA A 397 -20.15 -4.11 18.71
C ALA A 397 -19.99 -3.85 17.20
N SER A 398 -18.84 -3.30 16.78
CA SER A 398 -18.56 -3.04 15.35
C SER A 398 -18.55 -4.33 14.53
N SER A 399 -17.97 -5.42 15.06
CA SER A 399 -17.97 -6.71 14.37
C SER A 399 -19.41 -7.27 14.25
N VAL A 400 -20.19 -7.28 15.33
CA VAL A 400 -21.58 -7.75 15.32
C VAL A 400 -22.46 -6.90 14.39
N LEU A 401 -22.34 -5.56 14.44
CA LEU A 401 -23.09 -4.64 13.57
C LEU A 401 -22.71 -4.79 12.09
N SER A 402 -21.45 -5.11 11.80
CA SER A 402 -21.01 -5.43 10.42
C SER A 402 -21.72 -6.67 9.87
N ILE A 403 -21.95 -7.69 10.71
CA ILE A 403 -22.70 -8.89 10.33
C ILE A 403 -24.19 -8.55 10.10
N VAL A 404 -24.80 -7.74 10.99
CA VAL A 404 -26.19 -7.27 10.83
C VAL A 404 -26.34 -6.50 9.52
N SER A 405 -25.40 -5.58 9.23
CA SER A 405 -25.39 -4.81 7.99
C SER A 405 -25.26 -5.72 6.77
N THR A 406 -24.33 -6.68 6.79
CA THR A 406 -24.12 -7.62 5.66
C THR A 406 -25.37 -8.47 5.40
N ALA A 407 -26.05 -8.93 6.47
CA ALA A 407 -27.24 -9.78 6.34
C ALA A 407 -28.49 -8.99 5.89
N GLY A 408 -28.63 -7.73 6.32
CA GLY A 408 -29.83 -6.94 6.08
C GLY A 408 -29.77 -6.01 4.85
N GLN A 409 -28.59 -5.62 4.39
CA GLN A 409 -28.40 -4.52 3.42
C GLN A 409 -29.06 -4.72 2.04
N ALA A 410 -29.33 -5.97 1.66
CA ALA A 410 -29.97 -6.27 0.39
C ALA A 410 -31.50 -6.23 0.47
N LEU A 411 -32.08 -6.26 1.67
CA LEU A 411 -33.52 -6.43 1.89
C LEU A 411 -34.27 -5.11 1.87
N ALA A 412 -33.64 -4.01 2.22
CA ALA A 412 -34.28 -2.70 2.22
C ALA A 412 -33.32 -1.55 1.90
N ASP A 413 -33.90 -0.45 1.46
CA ASP A 413 -33.35 0.90 1.40
C ASP A 413 -34.11 1.79 2.37
N VAL A 414 -33.57 2.95 2.73
CA VAL A 414 -34.20 3.92 3.64
C VAL A 414 -34.48 5.24 2.95
N GLN A 415 -35.73 5.72 3.05
CA GLN A 415 -36.15 7.06 2.68
C GLN A 415 -36.16 7.96 3.90
N ARG A 416 -35.21 8.88 3.93
CA ARG A 416 -35.06 9.87 5.04
C ARG A 416 -36.00 11.06 4.86
N ASP A 417 -36.17 11.50 3.61
CA ASP A 417 -37.15 12.51 3.20
C ASP A 417 -37.53 12.28 1.73
N GLU A 418 -38.45 13.10 1.20
CA GLU A 418 -38.83 13.07 -0.19
C GLU A 418 -37.62 13.29 -1.09
N GLY A 419 -37.32 12.32 -1.97
CA GLY A 419 -36.14 12.32 -2.83
C GLY A 419 -34.80 12.03 -2.13
N LEU A 420 -34.77 11.74 -0.83
CA LEU A 420 -33.57 11.34 -0.09
C LEU A 420 -33.62 9.85 0.29
N GLU A 421 -33.37 9.01 -0.72
CA GLU A 421 -33.35 7.57 -0.57
C GLU A 421 -31.91 7.04 -0.65
N GLY A 422 -31.69 5.88 -0.08
CA GLY A 422 -30.38 5.21 -0.21
C GLY A 422 -30.28 3.89 0.54
N PRO A 423 -29.18 3.15 0.29
CA PRO A 423 -28.91 1.88 0.93
C PRO A 423 -28.83 1.98 2.46
N ILE A 424 -28.98 0.83 3.10
CA ILE A 424 -28.79 0.70 4.55
C ILE A 424 -27.42 0.09 4.92
N SER A 425 -26.54 -0.09 3.95
CA SER A 425 -25.18 -0.58 4.17
C SER A 425 -24.38 0.36 5.07
N LEU A 426 -23.58 -0.19 5.98
CA LEU A 426 -22.72 0.55 6.89
C LEU A 426 -21.25 0.18 6.69
N TYR A 427 -20.34 1.16 6.94
CA TYR A 427 -18.91 0.97 6.96
C TYR A 427 -18.39 1.16 8.39
N PHE A 428 -17.61 0.21 8.88
CA PHE A 428 -17.02 0.23 10.23
C PHE A 428 -15.49 0.16 10.12
N GLU A 429 -14.81 1.00 10.89
CA GLU A 429 -13.38 0.95 11.09
C GLU A 429 -13.05 0.92 12.58
N THR A 430 -12.40 -0.13 13.03
CA THR A 430 -11.97 -0.28 14.42
C THR A 430 -10.44 -0.27 14.49
N VAL A 431 -9.88 0.73 15.15
CA VAL A 431 -8.46 0.78 15.46
C VAL A 431 -8.17 -0.01 16.72
N GLY A 432 -7.26 -0.97 16.63
CA GLY A 432 -6.86 -1.78 17.78
C GLY A 432 -5.58 -2.54 17.50
N ASP A 433 -4.68 -2.59 18.47
CA ASP A 433 -3.37 -3.17 18.34
C ASP A 433 -3.35 -4.70 18.22
N SER A 434 -2.18 -5.25 18.00
CA SER A 434 -1.98 -6.69 18.04
C SER A 434 -2.31 -7.23 19.43
N GLY A 435 -3.00 -8.38 19.50
CA GLY A 435 -3.42 -8.97 20.78
C GLY A 435 -4.79 -8.51 21.31
N GLU A 436 -5.52 -7.59 20.63
CA GLU A 436 -6.88 -7.16 21.02
C GLU A 436 -7.97 -8.22 20.75
N ARG A 437 -7.57 -9.46 20.43
CA ARG A 437 -8.48 -10.59 20.17
C ARG A 437 -9.44 -10.39 19.00
N LYS A 438 -9.09 -9.54 18.02
CA LYS A 438 -9.86 -9.22 16.81
C LYS A 438 -10.37 -10.48 16.11
N THR A 439 -9.47 -11.41 15.79
CA THR A 439 -9.79 -12.67 15.09
C THR A 439 -10.78 -13.55 15.88
N THR A 440 -10.68 -13.56 17.21
CA THR A 440 -11.62 -14.33 18.06
C THR A 440 -13.02 -13.73 18.00
N VAL A 441 -13.12 -12.39 18.08
CA VAL A 441 -14.40 -11.67 17.98
C VAL A 441 -15.04 -11.92 16.62
N ASP A 442 -14.29 -11.78 15.51
CA ASP A 442 -14.81 -12.01 14.16
C ASP A 442 -15.23 -13.45 13.93
N ASN A 443 -14.47 -14.42 14.47
CA ASN A 443 -14.84 -15.83 14.37
C ASN A 443 -16.15 -16.14 15.08
N LEU A 444 -16.41 -15.50 16.20
CA LEU A 444 -17.65 -15.67 16.94
C LEU A 444 -18.83 -14.97 16.24
N SER A 445 -18.68 -13.70 15.89
CA SER A 445 -19.76 -12.89 15.30
C SER A 445 -20.15 -13.37 13.90
N ALA A 446 -19.20 -13.74 13.02
CA ALA A 446 -19.45 -14.10 11.64
C ALA A 446 -19.83 -15.59 11.42
N ARG A 447 -19.97 -16.40 12.49
CA ARG A 447 -20.20 -17.85 12.35
C ARG A 447 -21.41 -18.19 11.49
N ALA A 448 -22.55 -17.52 11.70
CA ALA A 448 -23.77 -17.78 10.93
C ALA A 448 -23.62 -17.40 9.45
N LEU A 449 -22.91 -16.29 9.16
CA LEU A 449 -22.64 -15.83 7.81
C LEU A 449 -21.74 -16.83 7.05
N ARG A 450 -20.65 -17.29 7.69
CA ARG A 450 -19.76 -18.31 7.11
C ARG A 450 -20.45 -19.62 6.84
N GLN A 451 -21.29 -20.05 7.77
CA GLN A 451 -22.04 -21.29 7.61
C GLN A 451 -23.01 -21.19 6.44
N TRP A 452 -23.70 -20.07 6.30
CA TRP A 452 -24.59 -19.81 5.17
C TRP A 452 -23.84 -19.82 3.84
N ASP A 453 -22.68 -19.15 3.75
CA ASP A 453 -21.83 -19.16 2.54
C ASP A 453 -21.41 -20.58 2.13
N LEU A 454 -21.01 -21.42 3.10
CA LEU A 454 -20.65 -22.81 2.85
C LEU A 454 -21.83 -23.63 2.32
N GLU A 455 -22.99 -23.49 2.92
CA GLU A 455 -24.22 -24.20 2.53
C GLU A 455 -24.70 -23.74 1.15
N ALA A 456 -24.71 -22.42 0.90
CA ALA A 456 -25.08 -21.86 -0.38
C ALA A 456 -24.12 -22.26 -1.51
N ALA A 457 -22.81 -22.31 -1.24
CA ALA A 457 -21.82 -22.80 -2.18
C ALA A 457 -22.03 -24.28 -2.50
N ALA A 458 -22.29 -25.12 -1.48
CA ALA A 458 -22.58 -26.54 -1.67
C ALA A 458 -23.85 -26.78 -2.48
N ALA A 459 -24.93 -26.02 -2.19
CA ALA A 459 -26.19 -26.10 -2.93
C ALA A 459 -26.06 -25.63 -4.38
N ASN A 460 -25.21 -24.63 -4.65
CA ASN A 460 -25.00 -24.11 -5.99
C ASN A 460 -24.02 -24.93 -6.85
N LYS A 461 -23.24 -25.81 -6.24
CA LYS A 461 -22.21 -26.61 -6.92
C LYS A 461 -22.75 -27.39 -8.13
N PRO A 462 -23.89 -28.18 -8.03
CA PRO A 462 -24.39 -28.90 -9.18
C PRO A 462 -24.77 -28.00 -10.36
N VAL A 463 -25.29 -26.79 -10.06
CA VAL A 463 -25.66 -25.81 -11.08
C VAL A 463 -24.43 -25.26 -11.78
N MET A 464 -23.35 -25.03 -11.05
CA MET A 464 -22.06 -24.61 -11.61
C MET A 464 -21.41 -25.73 -12.44
N ASP A 465 -21.41 -26.98 -11.94
CA ASP A 465 -20.89 -28.12 -12.67
C ASP A 465 -21.63 -28.32 -14.02
N GLN A 466 -22.96 -28.15 -14.02
CA GLN A 466 -23.77 -28.19 -15.25
C GLN A 466 -23.42 -27.03 -16.20
N TYR A 467 -23.31 -25.79 -15.69
CA TYR A 467 -22.91 -24.65 -16.50
C TYR A 467 -21.51 -24.86 -17.14
N GLU A 468 -20.56 -25.41 -16.42
CA GLU A 468 -19.21 -25.70 -16.97
C GLU A 468 -19.27 -26.72 -18.11
N MET A 469 -20.10 -27.76 -17.99
CA MET A 469 -20.34 -28.74 -19.05
C MET A 469 -21.00 -28.09 -20.27
N ASP A 470 -22.06 -27.29 -20.04
CA ASP A 470 -22.77 -26.60 -21.14
C ASP A 470 -21.88 -25.56 -21.84
N LEU A 471 -21.05 -24.84 -21.06
CA LEU A 471 -20.08 -23.90 -21.60
C LEU A 471 -19.00 -24.61 -22.44
N ALA A 472 -18.50 -25.74 -21.97
CA ALA A 472 -17.50 -26.53 -22.69
C ALA A 472 -18.07 -27.06 -24.01
N ALA A 473 -19.32 -27.56 -24.01
CA ALA A 473 -20.01 -28.00 -25.21
C ALA A 473 -20.21 -26.84 -26.21
N TRP A 474 -20.69 -25.71 -25.71
CA TRP A 474 -20.86 -24.50 -26.55
C TRP A 474 -19.54 -24.01 -27.14
N GLN A 475 -18.44 -24.04 -26.37
CA GLN A 475 -17.11 -23.67 -26.85
C GLN A 475 -16.62 -24.62 -27.95
N ALA A 476 -16.82 -25.93 -27.80
CA ALA A 476 -16.45 -26.91 -28.81
C ALA A 476 -17.23 -26.73 -30.12
N GLU A 477 -18.52 -26.46 -30.04
CA GLU A 477 -19.36 -26.15 -31.22
C GLU A 477 -18.91 -24.86 -31.90
N ARG A 478 -18.65 -23.79 -31.14
CA ARG A 478 -18.15 -22.52 -31.66
C ARG A 478 -16.80 -22.71 -32.38
N ASP A 479 -15.88 -23.42 -31.78
CA ASP A 479 -14.56 -23.64 -32.36
C ASP A 479 -14.63 -24.52 -33.60
N GLY A 480 -15.55 -25.48 -33.64
CA GLY A 480 -15.89 -26.26 -34.85
C GLY A 480 -16.41 -25.36 -35.97
N GLN A 481 -17.36 -24.46 -35.69
CA GLN A 481 -17.89 -23.50 -36.67
C GLN A 481 -16.80 -22.54 -37.17
N LEU A 482 -15.95 -22.03 -36.29
CA LEU A 482 -14.82 -21.16 -36.66
C LEU A 482 -13.82 -21.90 -37.58
N LEU A 483 -13.58 -23.19 -37.36
CA LEU A 483 -12.71 -24.00 -38.20
C LEU A 483 -13.37 -24.23 -39.59
N ALA A 484 -14.64 -24.57 -39.62
CA ALA A 484 -15.42 -24.71 -40.86
C ALA A 484 -15.39 -23.46 -41.71
N ILE A 485 -15.60 -22.27 -41.11
CA ILE A 485 -15.50 -20.96 -41.78
C ILE A 485 -14.09 -20.75 -42.33
N LYS A 486 -13.05 -21.06 -41.55
CA LYS A 486 -11.66 -20.90 -41.99
C LYS A 486 -11.31 -21.80 -43.17
N ASP A 487 -11.79 -23.02 -43.18
CA ASP A 487 -11.52 -23.98 -44.25
C ASP A 487 -12.35 -23.72 -45.51
N ALA A 488 -13.63 -23.33 -45.40
CA ALA A 488 -14.43 -22.85 -46.52
C ALA A 488 -13.79 -21.59 -47.17
N LYS A 489 -13.29 -20.66 -46.38
CA LYS A 489 -12.57 -19.47 -46.88
C LYS A 489 -11.28 -19.84 -47.63
N LYS A 490 -10.53 -20.87 -47.19
CA LYS A 490 -9.34 -21.35 -47.89
C LYS A 490 -9.70 -21.97 -49.26
N ARG A 491 -10.90 -22.60 -49.37
CA ARG A 491 -11.40 -23.18 -50.61
C ARG A 491 -12.07 -22.17 -51.55
N GLY A 492 -12.21 -20.89 -51.10
CA GLY A 492 -12.88 -19.85 -51.87
C GLY A 492 -14.41 -19.97 -51.88
N GLU A 493 -14.99 -20.73 -50.95
CA GLU A 493 -16.44 -20.96 -50.83
C GLU A 493 -17.10 -19.79 -50.07
N ASP A 494 -18.39 -19.59 -50.33
CA ASP A 494 -19.21 -18.61 -49.58
C ASP A 494 -19.34 -19.09 -48.12
N THR A 495 -19.14 -18.14 -47.20
CA THR A 495 -19.16 -18.40 -45.76
C THR A 495 -20.35 -17.75 -45.05
N SER A 496 -21.35 -17.24 -45.82
CA SER A 496 -22.46 -16.48 -45.27
C SER A 496 -23.33 -17.32 -44.33
N GLU A 497 -23.72 -18.52 -44.76
CA GLU A 497 -24.51 -19.47 -43.93
C GLU A 497 -23.79 -19.89 -42.65
N LEU A 498 -22.49 -20.21 -42.74
CA LEU A 498 -21.68 -20.59 -41.57
C LEU A 498 -21.53 -19.43 -40.56
N LYS A 499 -21.50 -18.20 -41.02
CA LYS A 499 -21.50 -17.00 -40.17
C LYS A 499 -22.83 -16.78 -39.46
N GLU A 500 -23.96 -16.99 -40.17
CA GLU A 500 -25.31 -16.94 -39.58
C GLU A 500 -25.46 -18.02 -38.50
N GLN A 501 -24.99 -19.24 -38.74
CA GLN A 501 -24.97 -20.31 -37.76
C GLN A 501 -24.09 -19.95 -36.53
N LEU A 502 -22.92 -19.34 -36.77
CA LEU A 502 -22.06 -18.87 -35.69
C LEU A 502 -22.72 -17.75 -34.86
N GLN A 503 -23.46 -16.87 -35.53
CA GLN A 503 -24.20 -15.78 -34.88
C GLN A 503 -25.37 -16.33 -34.05
N ALA A 504 -26.09 -17.32 -34.55
CA ALA A 504 -27.15 -18.03 -33.82
C ALA A 504 -26.57 -18.76 -32.59
N LEU A 505 -25.41 -19.45 -32.75
CA LEU A 505 -24.72 -20.10 -31.67
C LEU A 505 -24.22 -19.10 -30.62
N ALA A 506 -23.77 -17.90 -31.01
CA ALA A 506 -23.37 -16.87 -30.10
C ALA A 506 -24.51 -16.39 -29.18
N ALA A 507 -25.75 -16.36 -29.70
CA ALA A 507 -26.94 -16.05 -28.92
C ALA A 507 -27.34 -17.15 -27.91
N MET A 508 -26.87 -18.38 -28.13
CA MET A 508 -27.09 -19.54 -27.24
C MET A 508 -25.99 -19.73 -26.18
N LYS A 509 -25.07 -18.75 -26.02
CA LYS A 509 -24.01 -18.84 -25.03
C LYS A 509 -24.63 -19.03 -23.65
N PRO A 510 -24.23 -20.10 -22.89
CA PRO A 510 -24.71 -20.31 -21.54
C PRO A 510 -24.41 -19.09 -20.64
N GLU A 511 -25.39 -18.60 -19.93
CA GLU A 511 -25.23 -17.57 -18.93
C GLU A 511 -24.66 -18.15 -17.64
N ARG A 512 -23.69 -17.48 -17.06
CA ARG A 512 -23.10 -17.92 -15.81
C ARG A 512 -24.10 -17.80 -14.67
N PRO A 513 -24.41 -18.88 -13.93
CA PRO A 513 -25.27 -18.84 -12.77
C PRO A 513 -24.71 -17.89 -11.70
N LYS A 514 -25.58 -17.17 -11.03
CA LYS A 514 -25.19 -16.35 -9.88
C LYS A 514 -24.74 -17.26 -8.73
N GLN A 515 -23.54 -17.04 -8.21
CA GLN A 515 -23.00 -17.84 -7.13
C GLN A 515 -23.09 -17.04 -5.82
N PRO A 516 -23.94 -17.48 -4.87
CA PRO A 516 -24.05 -16.81 -3.58
C PRO A 516 -22.70 -16.78 -2.86
N ARG A 517 -22.27 -15.59 -2.49
CA ARG A 517 -21.07 -15.35 -1.70
C ARG A 517 -21.19 -14.00 -1.02
N LEU A 518 -21.28 -14.02 0.31
CA LEU A 518 -21.45 -12.82 1.12
C LEU A 518 -20.15 -12.32 1.71
N GLN A 519 -19.25 -13.24 2.13
CA GLN A 519 -18.00 -12.86 2.75
C GLN A 519 -16.90 -12.66 1.69
N LEU A 520 -16.37 -11.44 1.63
CA LEU A 520 -15.28 -11.02 0.76
C LEU A 520 -14.06 -10.74 1.64
N GLU A 521 -12.96 -11.43 1.38
CA GLU A 521 -11.69 -11.30 2.11
C GLU A 521 -10.57 -10.96 1.12
N ASP A 522 -9.61 -10.16 1.53
CA ASP A 522 -8.38 -9.83 0.80
C ASP A 522 -8.56 -9.47 -0.69
N THR A 523 -9.62 -8.74 -1.00
CA THR A 523 -9.92 -8.31 -2.36
C THR A 523 -9.64 -6.83 -2.57
N THR A 524 -9.24 -6.45 -3.81
CA THR A 524 -9.17 -5.04 -4.19
C THR A 524 -10.59 -4.49 -4.40
N ALA A 525 -10.78 -3.17 -4.23
CA ALA A 525 -12.08 -2.51 -4.48
C ALA A 525 -12.67 -2.88 -5.85
N GLU A 526 -11.81 -3.02 -6.86
CA GLU A 526 -12.21 -3.39 -8.20
C GLU A 526 -12.67 -4.84 -8.32
N ALA A 527 -11.94 -5.78 -7.67
CA ALA A 527 -12.34 -7.19 -7.66
C ALA A 527 -13.62 -7.39 -6.85
N THR A 528 -13.78 -6.62 -5.74
CA THR A 528 -15.04 -6.57 -4.97
C THR A 528 -16.20 -6.13 -5.85
N ALA A 529 -16.06 -5.05 -6.62
CA ALA A 529 -17.12 -4.58 -7.51
C ALA A 529 -17.44 -5.59 -8.62
N ASP A 530 -16.42 -6.26 -9.17
CA ASP A 530 -16.61 -7.32 -10.18
C ASP A 530 -17.43 -8.49 -9.63
N VAL A 531 -17.11 -8.96 -8.41
CA VAL A 531 -17.87 -10.02 -7.72
C VAL A 531 -19.32 -9.58 -7.48
N LEU A 532 -19.52 -8.35 -6.98
CA LEU A 532 -20.88 -7.83 -6.70
C LEU A 532 -21.74 -7.69 -7.96
N VAL A 533 -21.16 -7.33 -9.08
CA VAL A 533 -21.89 -7.16 -10.35
C VAL A 533 -22.15 -8.49 -11.03
N HIS A 534 -21.15 -9.39 -11.10
CA HIS A 534 -21.24 -10.57 -11.96
C HIS A 534 -21.57 -11.86 -11.20
N GLN A 535 -21.39 -11.91 -9.86
CA GLN A 535 -21.63 -13.14 -9.09
C GLN A 535 -22.82 -12.98 -8.15
N TRP A 536 -22.70 -12.11 -7.13
CA TRP A 536 -23.73 -11.93 -6.11
C TRP A 536 -23.87 -10.46 -5.72
N PRO A 537 -25.09 -9.84 -5.78
CA PRO A 537 -25.22 -8.38 -5.73
C PRO A 537 -25.09 -7.76 -4.33
N THR A 538 -24.71 -8.55 -3.33
CA THR A 538 -24.52 -8.07 -1.96
C THR A 538 -23.37 -8.81 -1.29
N GLY A 539 -22.63 -8.14 -0.41
CA GLY A 539 -21.53 -8.75 0.32
C GLY A 539 -20.94 -7.84 1.40
N GLY A 540 -20.16 -8.45 2.29
CA GLY A 540 -19.38 -7.76 3.31
C GLY A 540 -17.88 -7.99 3.09
N LEU A 541 -17.11 -6.92 2.96
CA LEU A 541 -15.65 -6.97 3.05
C LEU A 541 -15.29 -6.87 4.53
N LEU A 542 -15.13 -8.03 5.16
CA LEU A 542 -14.89 -8.19 6.59
C LEU A 542 -13.46 -8.64 6.82
N SER A 543 -12.62 -7.75 7.38
CA SER A 543 -11.19 -8.03 7.58
C SER A 543 -10.73 -7.63 8.97
N ASN A 544 -10.12 -8.56 9.69
CA ASN A 544 -9.45 -8.30 10.97
C ASN A 544 -8.01 -7.80 10.81
N GLU A 545 -7.52 -7.70 9.57
CA GLU A 545 -6.25 -7.12 9.16
C GLU A 545 -6.46 -6.06 8.08
N GLY A 546 -7.15 -4.97 8.43
CA GLY A 546 -7.52 -3.88 7.51
C GLY A 546 -6.34 -3.24 6.76
N GLY A 547 -5.09 -3.53 7.18
CA GLY A 547 -3.88 -3.17 6.45
C GLY A 547 -3.81 -3.75 5.03
N ALA A 548 -4.45 -4.89 4.77
CA ALA A 548 -4.56 -5.44 3.41
C ALA A 548 -5.49 -4.58 2.53
N VAL A 549 -6.56 -4.02 3.11
CA VAL A 549 -7.56 -3.20 2.42
C VAL A 549 -7.07 -1.76 2.22
N LEU A 550 -6.55 -1.11 3.29
CA LEU A 550 -6.15 0.30 3.28
C LEU A 550 -4.65 0.52 3.03
N GLY A 551 -3.80 -0.50 3.16
CA GLY A 551 -2.34 -0.42 2.98
C GLY A 551 -1.80 -1.15 1.74
N GLY A 552 -2.64 -1.86 0.98
CA GLY A 552 -2.24 -2.71 -0.13
C GLY A 552 -1.93 -1.97 -1.44
N HIS A 553 -1.68 -2.75 -2.50
CA HIS A 553 -1.40 -2.26 -3.86
C HIS A 553 -2.51 -1.34 -4.42
N SER A 554 -3.76 -1.52 -3.97
CA SER A 554 -4.92 -0.71 -4.36
C SER A 554 -4.88 0.73 -3.86
N MET A 555 -4.05 1.01 -2.83
CA MET A 555 -3.91 2.34 -2.22
C MET A 555 -2.63 3.08 -2.66
N ARG A 556 -2.00 2.68 -3.79
CA ARG A 556 -0.91 3.44 -4.39
C ARG A 556 -1.41 4.76 -4.96
N LYS A 557 -0.54 5.77 -5.03
CA LYS A 557 -0.87 7.14 -5.49
C LYS A 557 -1.63 7.18 -6.82
N GLU A 558 -1.38 6.22 -7.72
CA GLU A 558 -1.98 6.17 -9.05
C GLU A 558 -3.40 5.58 -9.07
N THR A 559 -3.75 4.74 -8.09
CA THR A 559 -5.01 3.97 -8.07
C THR A 559 -5.92 4.36 -6.90
N VAL A 560 -5.39 4.96 -5.85
CA VAL A 560 -6.13 5.27 -4.61
C VAL A 560 -7.41 6.06 -4.86
N MET A 561 -7.35 7.13 -5.69
CA MET A 561 -8.52 7.95 -6.01
C MET A 561 -9.65 7.15 -6.66
N ALA A 562 -9.31 6.29 -7.61
CA ALA A 562 -10.29 5.48 -8.33
C ALA A 562 -10.95 4.46 -7.39
N ASN A 563 -10.16 3.84 -6.51
CA ASN A 563 -10.64 2.83 -5.56
C ASN A 563 -11.51 3.44 -4.45
N LEU A 564 -11.07 4.55 -3.85
CA LEU A 564 -11.87 5.25 -2.85
C LEU A 564 -13.19 5.79 -3.44
N ALA A 565 -13.15 6.33 -4.65
CA ALA A 565 -14.35 6.78 -5.36
C ALA A 565 -15.29 5.61 -5.70
N LEU A 566 -14.76 4.42 -6.00
CA LEU A 566 -15.56 3.21 -6.21
C LEU A 566 -16.24 2.76 -4.92
N LEU A 567 -15.49 2.69 -3.80
CA LEU A 567 -16.06 2.35 -2.49
C LEU A 567 -17.12 3.36 -2.04
N ASN A 568 -16.92 4.67 -2.32
CA ASN A 568 -17.95 5.69 -2.08
C ASN A 568 -19.22 5.39 -2.91
N THR A 569 -19.06 5.05 -4.20
CA THR A 569 -20.21 4.69 -5.08
C THR A 569 -20.96 3.47 -4.54
N LEU A 570 -20.24 2.45 -4.04
CA LEU A 570 -20.84 1.24 -3.46
C LEU A 570 -21.61 1.56 -2.18
N TRP A 571 -21.11 2.47 -1.32
CA TRP A 571 -21.82 2.92 -0.13
C TRP A 571 -23.06 3.74 -0.48
N ASP A 572 -22.97 4.63 -1.48
CA ASP A 572 -24.08 5.48 -1.91
C ASP A 572 -25.16 4.68 -2.68
N GLY A 573 -24.89 3.43 -3.09
CA GLY A 573 -25.78 2.66 -3.99
C GLY A 573 -25.86 3.24 -5.40
N GLY A 574 -24.90 4.08 -5.75
CA GLY A 574 -24.87 4.81 -7.01
C GLY A 574 -24.56 3.94 -8.23
N THR A 575 -24.74 4.53 -9.40
CA THR A 575 -24.39 3.88 -10.68
C THR A 575 -23.04 4.39 -11.17
N ARG A 576 -22.13 3.47 -11.52
CA ARG A 576 -20.81 3.82 -12.08
C ARG A 576 -20.42 2.85 -13.19
N ARG A 577 -20.06 3.39 -14.34
CA ARG A 577 -19.50 2.61 -15.45
C ARG A 577 -17.98 2.46 -15.26
N GLN A 578 -17.51 1.23 -15.40
CA GLN A 578 -16.08 0.87 -15.38
C GLN A 578 -15.69 0.38 -16.76
N ASP A 579 -14.77 1.07 -17.43
CA ASP A 579 -14.24 0.68 -18.74
C ASP A 579 -12.82 0.12 -18.57
N ARG A 580 -12.59 -1.13 -18.95
CA ARG A 580 -11.27 -1.79 -18.84
C ARG A 580 -10.82 -2.33 -20.20
N LYS A 581 -9.53 -2.12 -20.51
CA LYS A 581 -8.92 -2.58 -21.77
C LYS A 581 -8.86 -4.11 -21.91
N THR A 582 -8.79 -4.85 -20.80
CA THR A 582 -8.54 -6.31 -20.79
C THR A 582 -9.75 -7.14 -20.39
N ALA A 583 -10.64 -6.65 -19.53
CA ALA A 583 -11.74 -7.41 -18.93
C ALA A 583 -13.13 -6.96 -19.42
N GLY A 584 -13.20 -6.01 -20.38
CA GLY A 584 -14.47 -5.44 -20.84
C GLY A 584 -15.00 -4.34 -19.92
N SER A 585 -16.10 -3.70 -20.35
CA SER A 585 -16.79 -2.64 -19.59
C SER A 585 -17.96 -3.24 -18.85
N TYR A 586 -18.13 -2.86 -17.57
CA TYR A 586 -19.31 -3.21 -16.80
C TYR A 586 -19.85 -1.99 -16.03
N THR A 587 -21.11 -2.06 -15.63
CA THR A 587 -21.77 -1.00 -14.88
C THR A 587 -22.07 -1.51 -13.47
N VAL A 588 -21.51 -0.86 -12.46
CA VAL A 588 -21.88 -1.06 -11.05
C VAL A 588 -23.24 -0.41 -10.84
N ARG A 589 -24.26 -1.18 -10.51
CA ARG A 589 -25.64 -0.72 -10.26
C ARG A 589 -26.39 -1.75 -9.45
N GLY A 590 -27.22 -1.33 -8.51
CA GLY A 590 -28.09 -2.22 -7.73
C GLY A 590 -27.30 -3.25 -6.93
N VAL A 591 -26.14 -2.88 -6.38
CA VAL A 591 -25.32 -3.74 -5.52
C VAL A 591 -25.15 -3.12 -4.15
N ARG A 592 -24.86 -3.92 -3.13
CA ARG A 592 -24.65 -3.46 -1.74
C ARG A 592 -23.37 -4.01 -1.17
N LEU A 593 -22.63 -3.15 -0.46
CA LEU A 593 -21.37 -3.51 0.22
C LEU A 593 -21.39 -2.99 1.66
N THR A 594 -21.12 -3.87 2.59
CA THR A 594 -20.70 -3.51 3.96
C THR A 594 -19.19 -3.60 4.07
N LEU A 595 -18.54 -2.64 4.74
CA LEU A 595 -17.15 -2.74 5.16
C LEU A 595 -17.09 -2.92 6.69
N GLY A 596 -16.36 -3.94 7.14
CA GLY A 596 -16.06 -4.17 8.55
C GLY A 596 -14.58 -4.45 8.69
N ILE A 597 -13.78 -3.41 8.97
CA ILE A 597 -12.33 -3.52 9.02
C ILE A 597 -11.79 -3.22 10.41
N ALA A 598 -10.86 -4.05 10.88
CA ALA A 598 -10.08 -3.78 12.06
C ALA A 598 -8.61 -3.55 11.65
N ILE A 599 -8.01 -2.45 12.10
CA ILE A 599 -6.69 -2.01 11.69
C ILE A 599 -5.80 -1.72 12.91
N GLN A 600 -4.50 -1.91 12.78
CA GLN A 600 -3.55 -1.50 13.81
C GLN A 600 -3.34 0.03 13.78
N GLU A 601 -3.16 0.64 14.95
CA GLU A 601 -2.99 2.10 15.08
C GLU A 601 -1.87 2.63 14.18
N ALA A 602 -0.71 1.98 14.18
CA ALA A 602 0.41 2.38 13.32
C ALA A 602 0.05 2.39 11.83
N THR A 603 -0.78 1.44 11.38
CA THR A 603 -1.24 1.37 9.98
C THR A 603 -2.30 2.43 9.68
N ALA A 604 -3.22 2.69 10.61
CA ALA A 604 -4.22 3.75 10.49
C ALA A 604 -3.55 5.13 10.41
N ARG A 605 -2.55 5.40 11.27
CA ARG A 605 -1.75 6.63 11.22
C ARG A 605 -1.01 6.77 9.88
N ALA A 606 -0.32 5.72 9.43
CA ALA A 606 0.40 5.74 8.15
C ALA A 606 -0.55 5.95 6.94
N PHE A 607 -1.77 5.42 7.00
CA PHE A 607 -2.79 5.68 5.99
C PHE A 607 -3.20 7.16 6.00
N LEU A 608 -3.47 7.75 7.16
CA LEU A 608 -3.92 9.14 7.30
C LEU A 608 -2.82 10.15 6.96
N ASP A 609 -1.56 9.87 7.26
CA ASP A 609 -0.40 10.70 6.91
C ASP A 609 -0.09 10.69 5.39
N GLY A 610 -0.59 9.70 4.66
CA GLY A 610 -0.35 9.52 3.23
C GLY A 610 -1.63 9.64 2.38
N PRO A 611 -2.23 8.49 1.96
CA PRO A 611 -3.46 8.47 1.15
C PRO A 611 -4.68 9.05 1.88
N GLY A 612 -4.68 9.07 3.21
CA GLY A 612 -5.80 9.48 4.04
C GLY A 612 -6.14 10.96 3.94
N ALA A 613 -5.16 11.84 3.73
CA ALA A 613 -5.44 13.26 3.45
C ALA A 613 -6.34 13.42 2.22
N LEU A 614 -6.13 12.58 1.21
CA LEU A 614 -6.95 12.50 0.02
C LEU A 614 -8.32 11.87 0.32
N ALA A 615 -8.36 10.81 1.13
CA ALA A 615 -9.56 10.13 1.56
C ALA A 615 -10.51 11.06 2.35
N ARG A 616 -9.96 11.95 3.19
CA ARG A 616 -10.70 13.03 3.85
C ARG A 616 -11.33 13.97 2.82
N GLY A 617 -10.54 14.47 1.86
CA GLY A 617 -10.98 15.44 0.86
C GLY A 617 -12.12 14.95 -0.05
N ILE A 618 -12.27 13.64 -0.28
CA ILE A 618 -13.35 13.04 -1.09
C ILE A 618 -14.50 12.47 -0.26
N GLY A 619 -14.50 12.69 1.06
CA GLY A 619 -15.55 12.24 1.97
C GLY A 619 -15.60 10.73 2.20
N PHE A 620 -14.51 10.00 1.94
CA PHE A 620 -14.45 8.55 2.18
C PHE A 620 -14.55 8.23 3.67
N LEU A 621 -13.78 8.94 4.52
CA LEU A 621 -13.80 8.74 5.96
C LEU A 621 -15.14 9.12 6.60
N ALA A 622 -15.90 10.05 6.03
CA ALA A 622 -17.23 10.42 6.50
C ALA A 622 -18.23 9.26 6.50
N ARG A 623 -17.97 8.22 5.72
CA ARG A 623 -18.85 7.06 5.58
C ARG A 623 -18.62 6.00 6.64
N PHE A 624 -17.51 6.11 7.39
CA PHE A 624 -17.15 5.14 8.43
C PHE A 624 -17.72 5.50 9.79
N LEU A 625 -18.19 4.49 10.48
CA LEU A 625 -18.42 4.45 11.93
C LEU A 625 -17.08 4.04 12.55
N PHE A 626 -16.36 5.03 13.03
CA PHE A 626 -15.00 4.89 13.51
C PHE A 626 -14.97 4.55 15.00
N SER A 627 -14.06 3.66 15.41
CA SER A 627 -13.84 3.35 16.83
C SER A 627 -12.34 3.15 17.13
N TRP A 628 -11.90 3.74 18.23
CA TRP A 628 -10.55 3.56 18.77
C TRP A 628 -10.60 3.27 20.27
N PRO A 629 -11.11 2.08 20.65
CA PRO A 629 -11.33 1.75 22.04
C PRO A 629 -10.02 1.59 22.81
N GLU A 630 -10.05 1.86 24.11
CA GLU A 630 -8.94 1.55 24.99
C GLU A 630 -8.66 0.05 25.04
N SER A 631 -7.37 -0.29 25.11
CA SER A 631 -6.92 -1.67 25.21
C SER A 631 -7.33 -2.29 26.54
N THR A 632 -7.84 -3.51 26.48
CA THR A 632 -8.10 -4.32 27.69
C THR A 632 -6.92 -5.23 28.03
N GLN A 633 -5.77 -5.11 27.34
CA GLN A 633 -4.58 -5.90 27.65
C GLN A 633 -4.07 -5.59 29.05
N GLY A 634 -3.60 -6.61 29.74
CA GLY A 634 -3.14 -6.48 31.15
C GLY A 634 -4.27 -6.67 32.18
N THR A 635 -5.57 -6.60 31.81
CA THR A 635 -6.71 -6.82 32.70
C THR A 635 -7.42 -8.16 32.49
N ARG A 636 -7.02 -8.93 31.47
CA ARG A 636 -7.66 -10.15 30.98
C ARG A 636 -7.22 -11.39 31.76
N LEU A 637 -7.75 -11.59 32.95
CA LEU A 637 -7.50 -12.83 33.69
C LEU A 637 -8.19 -14.01 33.00
N TYR A 638 -7.61 -15.20 33.12
CA TYR A 638 -8.19 -16.41 32.55
C TYR A 638 -9.62 -16.65 33.06
N ARG A 639 -10.52 -16.98 32.14
CA ARG A 639 -11.88 -17.43 32.39
C ARG A 639 -12.14 -18.68 31.57
N GLU A 640 -12.81 -19.65 32.16
CA GLU A 640 -13.26 -20.83 31.39
C GLU A 640 -14.25 -20.41 30.30
N PRO A 641 -14.10 -20.94 29.07
CA PRO A 641 -15.11 -20.72 28.03
C PRO A 641 -16.47 -21.23 28.49
N PRO A 642 -17.55 -20.54 28.15
CA PRO A 642 -18.90 -21.00 28.51
C PRO A 642 -19.22 -22.31 27.79
N ALA A 643 -19.96 -23.21 28.43
CA ALA A 643 -20.43 -24.46 27.80
C ALA A 643 -21.39 -24.19 26.62
N SER A 644 -22.06 -23.04 26.62
CA SER A 644 -22.96 -22.60 25.54
C SER A 644 -22.96 -21.07 25.45
N TRP A 645 -23.41 -20.57 24.30
CA TRP A 645 -23.51 -19.15 23.97
C TRP A 645 -24.96 -18.79 23.63
N PRO A 646 -25.90 -18.73 24.62
CA PRO A 646 -27.32 -18.61 24.34
C PRO A 646 -27.71 -17.29 23.65
N CYS A 647 -27.09 -16.16 24.05
CA CYS A 647 -27.38 -14.86 23.42
C CYS A 647 -26.80 -14.79 22.03
N LEU A 648 -25.57 -15.25 21.84
CA LEU A 648 -24.91 -15.30 20.54
C LEU A 648 -25.59 -16.28 19.58
N ASN A 649 -26.09 -17.43 20.07
CA ASN A 649 -26.87 -18.37 19.26
C ASN A 649 -28.17 -17.74 18.75
N ARG A 650 -28.91 -17.03 19.62
CA ARG A 650 -30.13 -16.29 19.23
C ARG A 650 -29.82 -15.22 18.18
N PHE A 651 -28.69 -14.52 18.33
CA PHE A 651 -28.20 -13.59 17.32
C PHE A 651 -27.94 -14.30 15.99
N HIS A 652 -27.26 -15.45 16.00
CA HIS A 652 -27.01 -16.24 14.81
C HIS A 652 -28.26 -16.76 14.13
N GLU A 653 -29.23 -17.21 14.91
CA GLU A 653 -30.56 -17.62 14.39
C GLU A 653 -31.23 -16.45 13.67
N ARG A 654 -31.20 -15.26 14.28
CA ARG A 654 -31.78 -14.07 13.66
C ARG A 654 -31.04 -13.63 12.39
N VAL A 655 -29.70 -13.66 12.38
CA VAL A 655 -28.89 -13.45 11.17
C VAL A 655 -29.28 -14.43 10.06
N ARG A 656 -29.44 -15.72 10.42
CA ARG A 656 -29.82 -16.76 9.48
C ARG A 656 -31.20 -16.52 8.88
N GLU A 657 -32.19 -16.12 9.68
CA GLU A 657 -33.52 -15.77 9.21
C GLU A 657 -33.51 -14.62 8.18
N LEU A 658 -32.61 -13.62 8.33
CA LEU A 658 -32.45 -12.56 7.34
C LEU A 658 -31.80 -13.08 6.05
N LEU A 659 -30.79 -13.93 6.15
CA LEU A 659 -30.06 -14.47 5.01
C LEU A 659 -30.88 -15.47 4.18
N ASP A 660 -31.81 -16.18 4.82
CA ASP A 660 -32.69 -17.16 4.15
C ASP A 660 -33.88 -16.49 3.45
N ARG A 661 -34.09 -15.18 3.61
CA ARG A 661 -35.07 -14.42 2.84
C ARG A 661 -34.64 -14.35 1.37
N PRO A 662 -35.57 -14.53 0.41
CA PRO A 662 -35.25 -14.34 -1.00
C PRO A 662 -34.74 -12.93 -1.25
N LEU A 663 -33.69 -12.80 -2.07
CA LEU A 663 -33.24 -11.48 -2.50
C LEU A 663 -34.33 -10.79 -3.34
N PRO A 664 -34.66 -9.53 -3.05
CA PRO A 664 -35.54 -8.74 -3.87
C PRO A 664 -34.77 -8.33 -5.15
N LEU A 665 -35.04 -9.03 -6.25
CA LEU A 665 -34.41 -8.76 -7.54
C LEU A 665 -35.45 -8.23 -8.53
N ALA A 666 -35.06 -7.18 -9.27
CA ALA A 666 -35.76 -6.72 -10.47
C ALA A 666 -35.56 -7.68 -11.65
N ASP A 667 -36.33 -7.51 -12.71
CA ASP A 667 -36.31 -8.34 -13.93
C ASP A 667 -34.90 -8.35 -14.61
N ASP A 668 -34.13 -7.29 -14.45
CA ASP A 668 -32.75 -7.17 -14.93
C ASP A 668 -31.71 -7.82 -13.99
N GLY A 669 -32.15 -8.44 -12.90
CA GLY A 669 -31.32 -9.09 -11.90
C GLY A 669 -30.56 -8.16 -10.97
N THR A 670 -30.85 -6.86 -10.98
CA THR A 670 -30.37 -5.90 -9.97
C THR A 670 -31.21 -5.97 -8.70
N LEU A 671 -30.68 -5.50 -7.55
CA LEU A 671 -31.46 -5.41 -6.33
C LEU A 671 -32.58 -4.35 -6.45
N ASP A 672 -33.79 -4.71 -6.00
CA ASP A 672 -34.95 -3.85 -5.85
C ASP A 672 -35.47 -3.94 -4.40
N PRO A 673 -34.73 -3.37 -3.42
CA PRO A 673 -35.02 -3.53 -2.00
C PRO A 673 -36.32 -2.82 -1.58
N LEU A 674 -36.92 -3.31 -0.49
CA LEU A 674 -38.07 -2.66 0.15
C LEU A 674 -37.68 -1.23 0.61
N LEU A 675 -38.47 -0.23 0.25
CA LEU A 675 -38.26 1.14 0.71
C LEU A 675 -38.91 1.37 2.08
N LEU A 676 -38.06 1.46 3.12
CA LEU A 676 -38.48 1.81 4.48
C LEU A 676 -38.52 3.34 4.62
N LYS A 677 -39.56 3.85 5.31
CA LYS A 677 -39.76 5.29 5.59
C LYS A 677 -39.67 5.56 7.09
N LEU A 678 -39.30 6.76 7.47
CA LEU A 678 -39.39 7.18 8.87
C LEU A 678 -40.85 7.44 9.26
N SER A 679 -41.28 7.03 10.47
CA SER A 679 -42.52 7.51 11.02
C SER A 679 -42.45 9.03 11.25
N PRO A 680 -43.58 9.75 11.40
CA PRO A 680 -43.53 11.19 11.68
C PRO A 680 -42.64 11.55 12.89
N GLU A 681 -42.75 10.75 13.98
CA GLU A 681 -41.94 10.96 15.18
C GLU A 681 -40.46 10.64 14.96
N ALA A 682 -40.18 9.56 14.21
CA ALA A 682 -38.82 9.19 13.81
C ALA A 682 -38.20 10.25 12.91
N LYS A 683 -38.96 10.82 11.96
CA LYS A 683 -38.51 11.89 11.12
C LYS A 683 -38.16 13.16 11.91
N SER A 684 -38.99 13.53 12.88
CA SER A 684 -38.71 14.65 13.78
C SER A 684 -37.38 14.45 14.53
N ALA A 685 -37.21 13.27 15.16
CA ALA A 685 -35.98 12.95 15.89
C ALA A 685 -34.76 12.93 14.99
N TRP A 686 -34.90 12.45 13.75
CA TRP A 686 -33.80 12.46 12.77
C TRP A 686 -33.44 13.90 12.34
N ILE A 687 -34.42 14.78 12.16
CA ILE A 687 -34.20 16.22 11.85
C ILE A 687 -33.51 16.91 13.02
N ASP A 688 -33.93 16.63 14.25
CA ASP A 688 -33.31 17.20 15.45
C ASP A 688 -31.82 16.80 15.52
N PHE A 689 -31.51 15.52 15.36
CA PHE A 689 -30.15 15.01 15.29
C PHE A 689 -29.31 15.66 14.15
N TYR A 690 -29.90 15.78 12.94
CA TYR A 690 -29.25 16.45 11.81
C TYR A 690 -28.88 17.89 12.16
N ASN A 691 -29.82 18.63 12.75
CA ASN A 691 -29.62 20.02 13.13
C ASN A 691 -28.59 20.19 14.27
N GLU A 692 -28.58 19.30 15.25
CA GLU A 692 -27.57 19.29 16.30
C GLU A 692 -26.17 19.10 15.74
N VAL A 693 -25.96 18.11 14.86
CA VAL A 693 -24.67 17.90 14.20
C VAL A 693 -24.26 19.13 13.39
N GLU A 694 -25.16 19.71 12.59
CA GLU A 694 -24.88 20.93 11.80
C GLU A 694 -24.49 22.13 12.66
N GLN A 695 -25.09 22.25 13.85
CA GLN A 695 -24.73 23.32 14.79
C GLN A 695 -23.31 23.15 15.33
N GLU A 696 -22.90 21.90 15.62
CA GLU A 696 -21.55 21.60 16.11
C GLU A 696 -20.46 21.70 15.03
N LEU A 697 -20.81 21.78 13.73
CA LEU A 697 -19.86 22.03 12.65
C LEU A 697 -19.44 23.50 12.52
N ARG A 698 -20.07 24.45 13.26
CA ARG A 698 -19.74 25.87 13.19
C ARG A 698 -18.35 26.15 13.76
N PRO A 699 -17.67 27.22 13.29
CA PRO A 699 -16.39 27.62 13.85
C PRO A 699 -16.45 27.81 15.37
N GLY A 700 -15.49 27.23 16.08
CA GLY A 700 -15.42 27.29 17.55
C GLY A 700 -16.33 26.33 18.30
N ARG A 701 -17.01 25.41 17.59
CA ARG A 701 -17.76 24.32 18.17
C ARG A 701 -17.00 22.99 18.12
N GLU A 702 -17.49 21.98 18.81
CA GLU A 702 -16.78 20.73 19.05
C GLU A 702 -16.39 19.94 17.79
N MET A 703 -17.24 19.95 16.76
CA MET A 703 -16.99 19.21 15.50
C MET A 703 -16.44 20.09 14.38
N ALA A 704 -16.00 21.30 14.68
CA ALA A 704 -15.55 22.26 13.68
C ALA A 704 -14.35 21.76 12.85
N GLU A 705 -13.45 20.95 13.45
CA GLU A 705 -12.25 20.41 12.79
C GLU A 705 -12.47 19.02 12.15
N THR A 706 -13.64 18.42 12.40
CA THR A 706 -14.00 17.08 11.89
C THR A 706 -15.23 17.11 10.97
N ARG A 707 -15.47 18.26 10.31
CA ARG A 707 -16.60 18.44 9.37
C ARG A 707 -16.67 17.40 8.29
N ASP A 708 -15.51 16.99 7.79
CA ASP A 708 -15.37 15.96 6.76
C ASP A 708 -15.84 14.58 7.23
N VAL A 709 -15.78 14.28 8.53
CA VAL A 709 -16.28 13.00 9.09
C VAL A 709 -17.75 13.12 9.48
N ALA A 710 -18.15 14.21 10.11
CA ALA A 710 -19.51 14.40 10.61
C ALA A 710 -20.57 14.57 9.51
N SER A 711 -20.16 14.92 8.29
CA SER A 711 -21.09 15.24 7.18
C SER A 711 -22.03 14.09 6.77
N LYS A 712 -21.78 12.85 7.18
CA LYS A 712 -22.58 11.67 6.88
C LYS A 712 -23.23 11.03 8.12
N ALA A 713 -23.13 11.69 9.27
CA ALA A 713 -23.67 11.15 10.53
C ALA A 713 -25.18 10.86 10.46
N ALA A 714 -25.97 11.82 9.98
CA ALA A 714 -27.43 11.66 9.86
C ALA A 714 -27.81 10.58 8.83
N ASP A 715 -27.02 10.38 7.76
CA ASP A 715 -27.17 9.24 6.85
C ASP A 715 -26.94 7.92 7.58
N ASN A 716 -25.87 7.81 8.37
CA ASN A 716 -25.54 6.60 9.12
C ASN A 716 -26.60 6.29 10.20
N VAL A 717 -27.19 7.31 10.84
CA VAL A 717 -28.31 7.12 11.78
C VAL A 717 -29.50 6.47 11.09
N ALA A 718 -29.94 6.98 9.97
CA ALA A 718 -31.08 6.42 9.24
C ALA A 718 -30.82 5.00 8.74
N ARG A 719 -29.62 4.70 8.26
CA ARG A 719 -29.18 3.37 7.82
C ARG A 719 -29.17 2.38 8.97
N MET A 720 -28.58 2.76 10.10
CA MET A 720 -28.51 1.92 11.30
C MET A 720 -29.91 1.66 11.88
N ALA A 721 -30.76 2.68 11.94
CA ALA A 721 -32.15 2.54 12.41
C ALA A 721 -32.96 1.58 11.53
N ALA A 722 -32.78 1.64 10.21
CA ALA A 722 -33.41 0.70 9.29
C ALA A 722 -32.91 -0.74 9.49
N LEU A 723 -31.63 -0.93 9.76
CA LEU A 723 -31.06 -2.25 10.10
C LEU A 723 -31.64 -2.77 11.42
N PHE A 724 -31.83 -1.92 12.44
CA PHE A 724 -32.43 -2.30 13.70
C PHE A 724 -33.91 -2.72 13.53
N HIS A 725 -34.68 -1.93 12.76
CA HIS A 725 -36.06 -2.27 12.40
C HIS A 725 -36.15 -3.65 11.72
N LEU A 726 -35.31 -3.93 10.73
CA LEU A 726 -35.28 -5.24 10.06
C LEU A 726 -34.86 -6.38 11.00
N PHE A 727 -33.84 -6.12 11.84
CA PHE A 727 -33.25 -7.13 12.72
C PHE A 727 -34.20 -7.50 13.89
N GLU A 728 -34.90 -6.54 14.46
CA GLU A 728 -35.90 -6.79 15.51
C GLU A 728 -37.15 -7.52 14.97
N GLY A 729 -37.34 -7.55 13.64
CA GLY A 729 -38.45 -8.27 13.01
C GLY A 729 -39.74 -7.45 12.88
N ASP A 730 -39.62 -6.15 12.93
CA ASP A 730 -40.73 -5.24 12.69
C ASP A 730 -41.27 -5.43 11.25
N THR A 731 -42.61 -5.57 11.16
CA THR A 731 -43.27 -5.91 9.87
C THR A 731 -43.78 -4.70 9.09
N GLY A 732 -43.68 -3.51 9.67
CA GLY A 732 -44.14 -2.27 9.07
C GLY A 732 -43.14 -1.68 8.04
N HIS A 733 -43.63 -0.79 7.17
CA HIS A 733 -42.79 -0.01 6.28
C HIS A 733 -42.22 1.26 6.91
N HIS A 734 -42.52 1.51 8.20
CA HIS A 734 -42.15 2.73 8.90
C HIS A 734 -41.24 2.41 10.09
N ILE A 735 -40.07 3.02 10.08
CA ILE A 735 -39.08 2.94 11.14
C ILE A 735 -39.58 3.77 12.32
N GLY A 736 -39.63 3.17 13.50
CA GLY A 736 -40.05 3.84 14.75
C GLY A 736 -38.97 4.78 15.32
N VAL A 737 -39.41 5.74 16.13
CA VAL A 737 -38.53 6.74 16.79
C VAL A 737 -37.48 6.09 17.68
N GLU A 738 -37.81 4.96 18.31
CA GLU A 738 -36.89 4.23 19.18
C GLU A 738 -35.62 3.81 18.43
N HIS A 739 -35.74 3.31 17.19
CA HIS A 739 -34.60 2.92 16.37
C HIS A 739 -33.73 4.13 15.98
N ILE A 740 -34.34 5.29 15.71
CA ILE A 740 -33.58 6.54 15.46
C ILE A 740 -32.80 6.94 16.71
N ASN A 741 -33.43 6.96 17.88
CA ASN A 741 -32.77 7.36 19.14
C ASN A 741 -31.61 6.43 19.49
N ARG A 742 -31.77 5.11 19.33
CA ARG A 742 -30.72 4.11 19.52
C ARG A 742 -29.56 4.34 18.54
N ALA A 743 -29.88 4.50 17.28
CA ALA A 743 -28.88 4.74 16.24
C ALA A 743 -28.14 6.08 16.45
N SER A 744 -28.85 7.15 16.85
CA SER A 744 -28.26 8.45 17.16
C SER A 744 -27.24 8.36 18.29
N ALA A 745 -27.55 7.67 19.38
CA ALA A 745 -26.62 7.49 20.49
C ALA A 745 -25.32 6.77 20.06
N ILE A 746 -25.45 5.73 19.24
CA ILE A 746 -24.30 4.95 18.75
C ILE A 746 -23.47 5.78 17.75
N VAL A 747 -24.11 6.43 16.79
CA VAL A 747 -23.41 7.24 15.80
C VAL A 747 -22.71 8.44 16.44
N THR A 748 -23.34 9.09 17.43
CA THR A 748 -22.70 10.16 18.22
C THR A 748 -21.42 9.66 18.88
N TRP A 749 -21.46 8.49 19.53
CA TRP A 749 -20.26 7.90 20.10
C TRP A 749 -19.15 7.72 19.06
N HIS A 750 -19.47 7.20 17.88
CA HIS A 750 -18.50 7.02 16.79
C HIS A 750 -17.94 8.35 16.27
N LEU A 751 -18.73 9.43 16.28
CA LEU A 751 -18.23 10.78 15.91
C LEU A 751 -17.21 11.29 16.92
N TYR A 752 -17.44 11.12 18.22
CA TYR A 752 -16.49 11.51 19.25
C TYR A 752 -15.22 10.67 19.20
N GLU A 753 -15.31 9.37 18.91
CA GLU A 753 -14.15 8.51 18.70
C GLU A 753 -13.32 8.95 17.48
N ALA A 754 -13.97 9.30 16.38
CA ALA A 754 -13.31 9.82 15.19
C ALA A 754 -12.60 11.15 15.49
N ARG A 755 -13.27 12.08 16.21
CA ARG A 755 -12.70 13.36 16.64
C ARG A 755 -11.47 13.14 17.51
N ARG A 756 -11.57 12.29 18.52
CA ARG A 756 -10.49 11.93 19.43
C ARG A 756 -9.29 11.37 18.68
N PHE A 757 -9.49 10.40 17.78
CA PHE A 757 -8.41 9.80 16.99
C PHE A 757 -7.75 10.77 16.02
N LEU A 758 -8.54 11.58 15.31
CA LEU A 758 -8.02 12.58 14.37
C LEU A 758 -7.30 13.72 15.09
N GLY A 759 -7.79 14.13 16.26
CA GLY A 759 -7.12 15.09 17.14
C GLY A 759 -5.76 14.57 17.59
N GLU A 760 -5.68 13.32 18.01
CA GLU A 760 -4.44 12.66 18.46
C GLU A 760 -3.40 12.51 17.33
N ILE A 761 -3.86 12.25 16.09
CA ILE A 761 -2.96 12.21 14.92
C ILE A 761 -2.42 13.60 14.56
N ALA A 762 -3.22 14.64 14.76
CA ALA A 762 -2.81 16.02 14.49
C ALA A 762 -1.72 16.54 15.45
N VAL A 763 -1.49 15.86 16.60
CA VAL A 763 -0.44 16.23 17.54
C VAL A 763 0.95 16.10 16.88
N PRO A 764 1.78 17.17 16.89
CA PRO A 764 3.12 17.13 16.34
C PRO A 764 3.99 16.01 16.95
N VAL A 765 4.90 15.47 16.16
CA VAL A 765 5.75 14.35 16.59
C VAL A 765 6.63 14.72 17.79
N GLU A 766 7.07 15.97 17.86
CA GLU A 766 7.87 16.53 18.95
C GLU A 766 7.10 16.52 20.28
N VAL A 767 5.84 16.88 20.25
CA VAL A 767 4.93 16.91 21.41
C VAL A 767 4.66 15.48 21.90
N ARG A 768 4.42 14.53 21.01
CA ARG A 768 4.29 13.10 21.36
C ARG A 768 5.56 12.53 21.98
N HIS A 769 6.74 12.92 21.46
CA HIS A 769 8.01 12.54 22.07
C HIS A 769 8.19 13.16 23.46
N ALA A 770 7.70 14.40 23.66
CA ALA A 770 7.71 15.08 24.95
C ALA A 770 6.87 14.31 25.99
N GLU A 771 5.69 13.85 25.65
CA GLU A 771 4.83 13.05 26.53
C GLU A 771 5.46 11.73 26.92
N GLN A 772 6.00 11.00 25.92
CA GLN A 772 6.70 9.73 26.18
C GLN A 772 7.93 9.93 27.09
N LEU A 773 8.66 11.02 26.85
CA LEU A 773 9.82 11.38 27.65
C LEU A 773 9.40 11.73 29.08
N GLU A 774 8.34 12.54 29.24
CA GLU A 774 7.85 12.89 30.57
C GLU A 774 7.40 11.68 31.37
N ALA A 775 6.58 10.82 30.79
CA ALA A 775 6.11 9.59 31.45
C ALA A 775 7.29 8.74 31.95
N TRP A 776 8.33 8.61 31.11
CA TRP A 776 9.55 7.91 31.47
C TRP A 776 10.34 8.64 32.56
N LEU A 777 10.49 9.97 32.46
CA LEU A 777 11.19 10.78 33.48
C LEU A 777 10.52 10.67 34.85
N VAL A 778 9.19 10.78 34.91
CA VAL A 778 8.39 10.62 36.14
C VAL A 778 8.58 9.22 36.70
N GLN A 779 8.54 8.18 35.87
CA GLN A 779 8.82 6.81 36.33
C GLN A 779 10.23 6.66 36.93
N GLN A 780 11.27 7.21 36.26
CA GLN A 780 12.64 7.16 36.74
C GLN A 780 12.81 7.96 38.04
N CYS A 781 12.22 9.16 38.13
CA CYS A 781 12.27 9.99 39.33
C CYS A 781 11.62 9.28 40.52
N ASN A 782 10.46 8.68 40.35
CA ASN A 782 9.75 7.93 41.39
C ASN A 782 10.55 6.68 41.82
N ALA A 783 11.21 5.96 40.89
CA ALA A 783 12.04 4.80 41.21
C ALA A 783 13.30 5.17 41.96
N ASN A 784 13.90 6.33 41.66
CA ASN A 784 15.18 6.76 42.23
C ASN A 784 15.02 7.70 43.45
N GLY A 785 13.80 8.11 43.80
CA GLY A 785 13.54 9.06 44.90
C GLY A 785 14.15 10.46 44.65
N SER A 786 14.37 10.85 43.41
CA SER A 786 15.01 12.13 43.03
C SER A 786 14.27 12.70 41.81
N ASN A 787 14.08 14.02 41.80
CA ASN A 787 13.46 14.71 40.63
C ASN A 787 14.49 15.06 39.55
N ARG A 788 15.68 14.47 39.55
CA ARG A 788 16.80 14.78 38.68
C ARG A 788 17.24 13.58 37.88
N VAL A 789 17.40 13.74 36.56
CA VAL A 789 17.85 12.70 35.63
C VAL A 789 18.99 13.25 34.78
N ASP A 790 20.11 12.53 34.69
CA ASP A 790 21.24 12.90 33.83
C ASP A 790 20.81 12.82 32.34
N ARG A 791 21.08 13.87 31.56
CA ARG A 791 20.73 13.93 30.15
C ARG A 791 21.42 12.83 29.33
N SER A 792 22.65 12.43 29.70
CA SER A 792 23.34 11.32 29.05
C SER A 792 22.63 9.99 29.30
N PHE A 793 22.01 9.84 30.47
CA PHE A 793 21.22 8.66 30.79
C PHE A 793 19.90 8.60 29.96
N ILE A 794 19.31 9.74 29.68
CA ILE A 794 18.13 9.80 28.76
C ILE A 794 18.52 9.32 27.35
N LEU A 795 19.67 9.77 26.82
CA LEU A 795 20.18 9.37 25.51
C LEU A 795 20.49 7.86 25.41
N THR A 796 20.84 7.21 26.52
CA THR A 796 21.17 5.77 26.54
C THR A 796 19.98 4.88 26.89
N SER A 797 19.12 5.32 27.79
CA SER A 797 18.11 4.48 28.44
C SER A 797 16.69 5.01 28.30
N GLY A 798 16.51 6.24 27.81
CA GLY A 798 15.20 6.88 27.59
C GLY A 798 14.33 6.18 26.53
N PRO A 799 13.15 6.70 26.21
CA PRO A 799 12.30 6.22 25.14
C PRO A 799 13.03 6.21 23.79
N ASN A 800 12.74 5.23 22.96
CA ASN A 800 13.43 5.02 21.68
C ASN A 800 13.59 6.29 20.83
N PRO A 801 12.55 7.10 20.62
CA PRO A 801 12.67 8.33 19.83
C PRO A 801 13.68 9.32 20.43
N THR A 802 13.70 9.48 21.79
CA THR A 802 14.49 10.47 22.52
C THR A 802 15.92 9.99 22.84
N ARG A 803 16.34 8.81 22.38
CA ARG A 803 17.76 8.37 22.45
C ARG A 803 18.66 9.05 21.41
N ARG A 804 18.10 9.97 20.60
CA ARG A 804 18.83 10.81 19.65
C ARG A 804 18.77 12.25 20.10
N LYS A 805 19.86 13.01 19.86
CA LYS A 805 20.02 14.38 20.35
C LYS A 805 18.89 15.30 19.87
N ALA A 806 18.63 15.38 18.56
CA ALA A 806 17.64 16.32 18.02
C ALA A 806 16.19 16.04 18.49
N PRO A 807 15.66 14.78 18.48
CA PRO A 807 14.34 14.50 19.05
C PRO A 807 14.28 14.73 20.57
N LEU A 808 15.37 14.48 21.31
CA LEU A 808 15.42 14.78 22.74
C LEU A 808 15.35 16.28 23.00
N ASP A 809 16.10 17.07 22.25
CA ASP A 809 16.12 18.53 22.41
C ASP A 809 14.75 19.16 22.07
N ALA A 810 14.11 18.70 21.01
CA ALA A 810 12.75 19.11 20.64
C ALA A 810 11.74 18.75 21.73
N ALA A 811 11.77 17.50 22.24
CA ALA A 811 10.89 17.06 23.31
C ALA A 811 11.14 17.81 24.62
N LEU A 812 12.39 18.06 24.99
CA LEU A 812 12.73 18.84 26.19
C LEU A 812 12.29 20.30 26.06
N LYS A 813 12.31 20.89 24.88
CA LYS A 813 11.82 22.23 24.60
C LYS A 813 10.33 22.34 24.90
N GLU A 814 9.51 21.42 24.38
CA GLU A 814 8.07 21.37 24.65
C GLU A 814 7.79 21.22 26.16
N LEU A 815 8.52 20.34 26.85
CA LEU A 815 8.40 20.16 28.29
C LEU A 815 8.81 21.39 29.10
N PHE A 816 9.85 22.11 28.66
CA PHE A 816 10.32 23.33 29.28
C PHE A 816 9.31 24.47 29.12
N GLU A 817 8.78 24.69 27.90
CA GLU A 817 7.78 25.71 27.61
C GLU A 817 6.49 25.47 28.42
N ALA A 818 6.15 24.20 28.68
CA ALA A 818 5.02 23.82 29.53
C ALA A 818 5.32 23.86 31.05
N GLY A 819 6.51 24.28 31.48
CA GLY A 819 6.89 24.37 32.88
C GLY A 819 7.04 23.00 33.58
N ARG A 820 7.24 21.93 32.85
CA ARG A 820 7.23 20.54 33.32
C ARG A 820 8.62 20.02 33.66
N VAL A 821 9.65 20.55 33.01
CA VAL A 821 11.07 20.28 33.30
C VAL A 821 11.87 21.57 33.23
N ARG A 822 13.07 21.55 33.82
CA ARG A 822 14.11 22.56 33.62
C ARG A 822 15.47 21.90 33.47
N SER A 823 16.38 22.57 32.74
CA SER A 823 17.77 22.10 32.59
C SER A 823 18.67 22.82 33.59
N ILE A 824 19.48 22.06 34.31
CA ILE A 824 20.46 22.62 35.25
C ILE A 824 21.84 22.02 34.97
N LYS A 825 22.89 22.78 35.24
CA LYS A 825 24.27 22.26 35.22
C LYS A 825 24.69 21.92 36.64
N LEU A 826 25.06 20.64 36.88
CA LEU A 826 25.62 20.18 38.17
C LEU A 826 26.94 19.46 37.90
N ASP A 827 28.05 19.89 38.47
CA ASP A 827 29.38 19.26 38.30
C ASP A 827 29.79 19.02 36.84
N ARG A 828 29.53 20.00 35.94
CA ARG A 828 29.75 19.96 34.49
C ARG A 828 28.83 18.99 33.70
N LYS A 829 27.81 18.41 34.35
CA LYS A 829 26.83 17.54 33.72
C LYS A 829 25.52 18.29 33.47
N ALA A 830 24.91 18.08 32.33
CA ALA A 830 23.57 18.56 32.04
C ALA A 830 22.53 17.63 32.67
N ILE A 831 21.75 18.16 33.60
CA ILE A 831 20.71 17.45 34.35
C ILE A 831 19.35 17.99 33.94
N VAL A 832 18.40 17.10 33.69
CA VAL A 832 16.99 17.43 33.54
C VAL A 832 16.34 17.29 34.92
N GLU A 833 15.77 18.38 35.42
CA GLU A 833 15.03 18.37 36.67
C GLU A 833 13.54 18.42 36.38
N VAL A 834 12.77 17.49 36.92
CA VAL A 834 11.32 17.34 36.72
C VAL A 834 10.58 18.18 37.75
N ASN A 835 9.48 18.84 37.31
CA ASN A 835 8.63 19.61 38.18
C ASN A 835 8.06 18.73 39.31
N PRO A 836 8.28 19.04 40.59
CA PRO A 836 7.81 18.21 41.71
C PRO A 836 6.29 17.99 41.73
N ALA A 837 5.49 18.92 41.16
CA ALA A 837 4.05 18.78 41.08
C ALA A 837 3.62 17.56 40.23
N LEU A 838 4.46 17.14 39.25
CA LEU A 838 4.22 15.93 38.44
C LEU A 838 4.53 14.63 39.18
N LEU A 839 5.33 14.70 40.23
CA LEU A 839 5.73 13.54 41.03
C LEU A 839 4.77 13.31 42.23
N ALA A 840 4.13 14.38 42.71
CA ALA A 840 3.19 14.33 43.84
C ALA A 840 1.75 13.87 43.50
N GLY A 841 1.39 13.75 42.22
CA GLY A 841 0.03 13.60 41.76
C GLY A 841 -0.34 12.25 41.17
N ARG A 842 -0.41 11.18 41.97
CA ARG A 842 -1.27 10.00 41.73
C ARG A 842 -1.69 9.31 43.03
N GLY A 843 -1.90 10.07 44.10
CA GLY A 843 -2.57 9.57 45.30
C GLY A 843 -3.76 10.47 45.63
N ASP A 844 -4.98 10.00 45.41
CA ASP A 844 -6.31 10.57 45.66
C ASP A 844 -7.04 11.24 44.51
N HIS A 845 -7.50 10.44 43.53
CA HIS A 845 -8.79 10.66 42.87
C HIS A 845 -9.48 9.31 42.69
N GLY A 846 -9.91 8.70 43.78
CA GLY A 846 -10.65 7.47 43.82
C GLY A 846 -11.48 7.40 45.08
N ALA A 847 -12.42 8.34 45.28
CA ALA A 847 -13.60 8.23 46.14
C ALA A 847 -14.35 9.58 46.16
N ALA A 848 -15.25 9.76 45.22
CA ALA A 848 -16.49 10.55 45.42
C ALA A 848 -17.50 10.15 44.30
#